data_8dfe50b0688dab2dbdca81bb1792495e
#
_entry.id   8dfe50b0688dab2dbdca81bb1792495e
#
_cell.length_a   1.000
_cell.length_b   1.000
_cell.length_c   1.000
_cell.angle_alpha   90.00
_cell.angle_beta   90.00
_cell.angle_gamma   90.00
#
_symmetry.space_group_name_H-M   'P 1'
#
loop_
_entity.id
_entity.type
_entity.pdbx_description
1 polymer ?
#
loop_
_entity_poly.entity_id
_entity_poly.type
_entity_poly.pdbx_seq_one_letter_code
_entity_poly.pdbx_strand_id
1 'polypeptide(L)'
;MPTVGVKRDLLFTALGRTYTDEEFDELCFEYGLELDEITSEKEIISREQGGSKASGASDVILYKIDVPANRYDLLCLEGLVRGLQVFMNKMEAPRYRRVRPVSGEPQQLIITKETAAVRPHAVAAVLRNITFTQERYDSFIELQDKLHQNVCRKRSLVAIGTHDLDTICGPFTYTAKPPGDISFKPLNQTKEYTATQLMSLYKTDSHLKHFLHIIEDKPVYPVIYDSNGVVLSMPPIINGDHSKISLQTKNVFIECTATDVTKAKIVLDMMVTMFSEYCSQPFTVEEAAVVYPDGKTCKYPELAYRKEKLSSEFINRKVGINESTETLARLLTKMCLRSEVTGVGDEIEVEIPPTRSDVIHACDIMEDAAMAFGFNNIPYTTPLTYTVAHQLPVNKLTELLRQELAAAGFTEALTFALCSKEDIADKLGKKISETRAVHIANPKTAEFQVARTTLLPGLLKTIAANRKMPLPLKLFEISDVVLKDETKDVGARNSRRFCAVYYNKSPGFEVIHGLLDRTMQLLEEKSARGDGYHIQAAEDSTFFPGRCAEIFVRGTSVGRLGVLHPDVVARFELPMPCSALEMDVEPFLGHSVEVQLTHDVPTQEAVAPSSSSSPPPPASTRTAFGDVSAAAGLKALDDFLADKSYVEGYAASQADVALFDAIPAAPAPGFCHLARWYAHIKSFHGERDRLPLAKTQFVLPAAAAAEDEDNLDLFGSDDEAEGAEARRVKEQRLAQYAARKSKKPAPLAKSSILLDVKPWDDETDLAQLEALVRGVAMDGLLWGRSQLVPVGYGIKKLQIGCVVEDDKVGTDLLEEAITAFSDHVQSVDVASFNKI
;
A
#
# COMPACT_ATOMS: atom_id res chain seq x y z
N MET A 1 -7.53 -2.76 -10.25
CA MET A 1 -8.61 -3.44 -9.52
C MET A 1 -9.34 -4.36 -10.50
N PRO A 2 -10.08 -5.41 -10.09
CA PRO A 2 -10.92 -6.16 -11.02
C PRO A 2 -12.12 -5.30 -11.43
N THR A 3 -12.35 -5.21 -12.74
CA THR A 3 -13.48 -4.48 -13.32
C THR A 3 -14.60 -5.45 -13.65
N VAL A 4 -15.82 -5.15 -13.25
CA VAL A 4 -17.03 -5.94 -13.54
C VAL A 4 -17.90 -5.18 -14.54
N GLY A 5 -18.18 -5.80 -15.69
CA GLY A 5 -19.08 -5.22 -16.68
C GLY A 5 -20.52 -5.70 -16.49
N VAL A 6 -21.44 -4.81 -16.17
CA VAL A 6 -22.86 -5.15 -15.99
C VAL A 6 -23.75 -4.35 -16.95
N LYS A 7 -24.80 -4.99 -17.47
CA LYS A 7 -25.80 -4.31 -18.28
C LYS A 7 -26.58 -3.34 -17.41
N ARG A 8 -26.52 -2.03 -17.70
CA ARG A 8 -27.16 -0.96 -16.92
C ARG A 8 -28.63 -1.23 -16.63
N ASP A 9 -29.39 -1.55 -17.66
CA ASP A 9 -30.85 -1.71 -17.52
C ASP A 9 -31.21 -2.94 -16.68
N LEU A 10 -30.41 -4.02 -16.75
CA LEU A 10 -30.58 -5.20 -15.93
C LEU A 10 -30.25 -4.89 -14.47
N LEU A 11 -29.17 -4.14 -14.22
CA LEU A 11 -28.78 -3.68 -12.90
C LEU A 11 -29.85 -2.79 -12.26
N PHE A 12 -30.39 -1.82 -12.98
CA PHE A 12 -31.45 -0.94 -12.49
C PHE A 12 -32.76 -1.68 -12.23
N THR A 13 -33.09 -2.64 -13.09
CA THR A 13 -34.25 -3.51 -12.88
C THR A 13 -34.11 -4.31 -11.58
N ALA A 14 -32.91 -4.86 -11.32
CA ALA A 14 -32.62 -5.61 -10.11
C ALA A 14 -32.59 -4.71 -8.84
N LEU A 15 -32.11 -3.47 -8.95
CA LEU A 15 -32.13 -2.49 -7.86
C LEU A 15 -33.53 -1.90 -7.59
N GLY A 16 -34.47 -2.09 -8.53
CA GLY A 16 -35.85 -1.59 -8.43
C GLY A 16 -35.99 -0.08 -8.58
N ARG A 17 -34.98 0.62 -9.14
CA ARG A 17 -34.98 2.05 -9.43
C ARG A 17 -34.06 2.34 -10.62
N THR A 18 -34.47 3.26 -11.47
CA THR A 18 -33.60 3.87 -12.50
C THR A 18 -32.84 5.06 -11.92
N TYR A 19 -31.58 5.16 -12.25
CA TYR A 19 -30.67 6.23 -11.83
C TYR A 19 -30.18 7.01 -13.03
N THR A 20 -29.78 8.26 -12.85
CA THR A 20 -28.88 8.91 -13.82
C THR A 20 -27.48 8.34 -13.66
N ASP A 21 -26.59 8.58 -14.62
CA ASP A 21 -25.23 8.07 -14.56
C ASP A 21 -24.49 8.68 -13.34
N GLU A 22 -24.73 9.96 -13.07
CA GLU A 22 -24.15 10.68 -11.92
C GLU A 22 -24.72 10.18 -10.58
N GLU A 23 -26.03 9.94 -10.47
CA GLU A 23 -26.63 9.38 -9.26
C GLU A 23 -26.10 7.97 -8.96
N PHE A 24 -25.80 7.20 -10.00
CA PHE A 24 -25.28 5.85 -9.82
C PHE A 24 -23.79 5.88 -9.47
N ASP A 25 -23.01 6.78 -10.04
CA ASP A 25 -21.60 7.01 -9.68
C ASP A 25 -21.49 7.44 -8.22
N GLU A 26 -22.33 8.39 -7.75
CA GLU A 26 -22.38 8.79 -6.35
C GLU A 26 -22.72 7.60 -5.42
N LEU A 27 -23.69 6.75 -5.79
CA LEU A 27 -24.03 5.55 -5.03
C LEU A 27 -22.87 4.54 -4.98
N CYS A 28 -22.14 4.36 -6.09
CA CYS A 28 -20.95 3.53 -6.14
C CYS A 28 -19.88 4.08 -5.20
N PHE A 29 -19.60 5.37 -5.27
CA PHE A 29 -18.64 6.05 -4.41
C PHE A 29 -18.97 5.91 -2.93
N GLU A 30 -20.23 6.12 -2.54
CA GLU A 30 -20.68 5.97 -1.14
C GLU A 30 -20.49 4.53 -0.63
N TYR A 31 -20.64 3.53 -1.49
CA TYR A 31 -20.46 2.12 -1.14
C TYR A 31 -19.00 1.65 -1.22
N GLY A 32 -18.08 2.49 -1.72
CA GLY A 32 -16.66 2.15 -1.90
C GLY A 32 -16.36 1.43 -3.22
N LEU A 33 -17.11 1.72 -4.27
CA LEU A 33 -16.91 1.27 -5.64
C LEU A 33 -16.60 2.47 -6.54
N GLU A 34 -16.09 2.21 -7.74
CA GLU A 34 -15.82 3.22 -8.75
C GLU A 34 -16.52 2.85 -10.05
N LEU A 35 -17.30 3.77 -10.61
CA LEU A 35 -17.87 3.63 -11.96
C LEU A 35 -16.81 4.09 -12.96
N ASP A 36 -15.96 3.16 -13.42
CA ASP A 36 -14.79 3.43 -14.26
C ASP A 36 -15.18 3.91 -15.67
N GLU A 37 -16.10 3.20 -16.32
CA GLU A 37 -16.48 3.49 -17.73
C GLU A 37 -17.94 3.16 -17.99
N ILE A 38 -18.58 4.01 -18.80
CA ILE A 38 -19.91 3.78 -19.37
C ILE A 38 -19.70 3.56 -20.87
N THR A 39 -20.01 2.36 -21.37
CA THR A 39 -19.71 1.98 -22.74
C THR A 39 -20.75 1.00 -23.31
N SER A 40 -20.58 0.53 -24.55
CA SER A 40 -21.33 -0.56 -25.14
C SER A 40 -20.40 -1.56 -25.79
N GLU A 41 -20.88 -2.80 -26.03
CA GLU A 41 -20.09 -3.81 -26.74
C GLU A 41 -19.63 -3.31 -28.13
N LYS A 42 -20.47 -2.56 -28.77
CA LYS A 42 -20.18 -1.94 -30.08
C LYS A 42 -19.05 -0.92 -30.00
N GLU A 43 -19.04 -0.09 -28.94
CA GLU A 43 -17.95 0.87 -28.72
C GLU A 43 -16.64 0.18 -28.37
N ILE A 44 -16.68 -0.87 -27.55
CA ILE A 44 -15.49 -1.65 -27.21
C ILE A 44 -14.87 -2.26 -28.46
N ILE A 45 -15.68 -2.96 -29.27
CA ILE A 45 -15.21 -3.58 -30.52
C ILE A 45 -14.72 -2.53 -31.52
N SER A 46 -15.40 -1.38 -31.59
CA SER A 46 -15.01 -0.29 -32.48
C SER A 46 -13.63 0.28 -32.11
N ARG A 47 -13.32 0.41 -30.80
CA ARG A 47 -12.01 0.87 -30.31
C ARG A 47 -10.91 -0.16 -30.53
N GLU A 48 -11.17 -1.45 -30.24
CA GLU A 48 -10.15 -2.50 -30.29
C GLU A 48 -9.88 -3.05 -31.69
N GLN A 49 -10.90 -3.12 -32.55
CA GLN A 49 -10.83 -3.87 -33.81
C GLN A 49 -11.29 -3.05 -35.04
N GLY A 50 -11.65 -1.78 -34.84
CA GLY A 50 -12.11 -0.86 -35.85
C GLY A 50 -13.60 -0.95 -36.15
N GLY A 51 -14.21 0.15 -36.59
CA GLY A 51 -15.66 0.30 -36.77
C GLY A 51 -16.34 -0.67 -37.75
N SER A 52 -15.57 -1.27 -38.69
CA SER A 52 -16.10 -2.25 -39.65
C SER A 52 -16.47 -3.59 -39.00
N LYS A 53 -15.84 -3.95 -37.90
CA LYS A 53 -16.13 -5.19 -37.15
C LYS A 53 -17.20 -5.00 -36.06
N ALA A 54 -17.49 -3.76 -35.71
CA ALA A 54 -18.55 -3.41 -34.74
C ALA A 54 -19.98 -3.53 -35.34
N SER A 55 -20.09 -3.77 -36.67
CA SER A 55 -21.38 -3.95 -37.34
C SER A 55 -22.03 -5.26 -36.90
N GLY A 56 -23.05 -5.17 -36.05
CA GLY A 56 -23.80 -6.31 -35.50
C GLY A 56 -23.58 -6.54 -34.02
N ALA A 57 -22.68 -5.78 -33.37
CA ALA A 57 -22.51 -5.79 -31.92
C ALA A 57 -23.66 -5.05 -31.20
N SER A 58 -23.87 -5.38 -29.92
CA SER A 58 -24.93 -4.84 -29.09
C SER A 58 -24.68 -3.37 -28.72
N ASP A 59 -25.75 -2.54 -28.86
CA ASP A 59 -25.75 -1.15 -28.36
C ASP A 59 -26.21 -1.04 -26.92
N VAL A 60 -26.34 -2.16 -26.17
CA VAL A 60 -26.73 -2.19 -24.75
C VAL A 60 -25.65 -1.51 -23.93
N ILE A 61 -26.06 -0.56 -23.10
CA ILE A 61 -25.14 0.17 -22.23
C ILE A 61 -24.62 -0.75 -21.13
N LEU A 62 -23.31 -0.78 -21.01
CA LEU A 62 -22.56 -1.51 -19.99
C LEU A 62 -21.91 -0.52 -19.04
N TYR A 63 -22.10 -0.76 -17.75
CA TYR A 63 -21.34 -0.11 -16.69
C TYR A 63 -20.13 -0.98 -16.35
N LYS A 64 -18.95 -0.41 -16.45
CA LYS A 64 -17.72 -1.02 -15.92
C LYS A 64 -17.47 -0.47 -14.54
N ILE A 65 -17.57 -1.35 -13.55
CA ILE A 65 -17.45 -0.99 -12.14
C ILE A 65 -16.16 -1.61 -11.61
N ASP A 66 -15.28 -0.79 -11.09
CA ASP A 66 -14.07 -1.23 -10.43
C ASP A 66 -14.38 -1.62 -8.98
N VAL A 67 -13.98 -2.85 -8.65
CA VAL A 67 -14.24 -3.48 -7.35
C VAL A 67 -12.91 -3.62 -6.61
N PRO A 68 -12.85 -3.34 -5.29
CA PRO A 68 -11.67 -3.61 -4.49
C PRO A 68 -11.20 -5.06 -4.62
N ALA A 69 -9.89 -5.28 -4.70
CA ALA A 69 -9.30 -6.57 -5.05
C ALA A 69 -9.60 -7.70 -4.03
N ASN A 70 -10.02 -7.37 -2.83
CA ASN A 70 -10.40 -8.28 -1.74
C ASN A 70 -11.91 -8.54 -1.65
N ARG A 71 -12.75 -7.78 -2.40
CA ARG A 71 -14.22 -7.90 -2.38
C ARG A 71 -14.70 -8.87 -3.45
N TYR A 72 -14.43 -10.16 -3.25
CA TYR A 72 -14.85 -11.23 -4.18
C TYR A 72 -16.36 -11.40 -4.27
N ASP A 73 -17.08 -10.96 -3.25
CA ASP A 73 -18.55 -10.97 -3.16
C ASP A 73 -19.21 -9.99 -4.14
N LEU A 74 -18.48 -9.03 -4.72
CA LEU A 74 -19.00 -8.01 -5.62
C LEU A 74 -18.62 -8.24 -7.11
N LEU A 75 -18.06 -9.42 -7.43
CA LEU A 75 -17.54 -9.71 -8.78
C LEU A 75 -18.62 -10.14 -9.80
N CYS A 76 -19.89 -10.07 -9.45
CA CYS A 76 -21.01 -10.38 -10.35
C CYS A 76 -22.22 -9.48 -10.04
N LEU A 77 -23.19 -9.48 -10.97
CA LEU A 77 -24.42 -8.71 -10.82
C LEU A 77 -25.13 -8.99 -9.49
N GLU A 78 -25.29 -10.28 -9.12
CA GLU A 78 -26.00 -10.72 -7.92
C GLU A 78 -25.36 -10.17 -6.63
N GLY A 79 -24.03 -10.20 -6.58
CA GLY A 79 -23.26 -9.65 -5.47
C GLY A 79 -23.36 -8.14 -5.36
N LEU A 80 -23.20 -7.44 -6.48
CA LEU A 80 -23.33 -5.97 -6.56
C LEU A 80 -24.74 -5.52 -6.14
N VAL A 81 -25.78 -6.10 -6.73
CA VAL A 81 -27.18 -5.76 -6.42
C VAL A 81 -27.46 -5.98 -4.94
N ARG A 82 -27.06 -7.13 -4.39
CA ARG A 82 -27.28 -7.49 -2.99
C ARG A 82 -26.56 -6.52 -2.05
N GLY A 83 -25.28 -6.24 -2.32
CA GLY A 83 -24.51 -5.30 -1.53
C GLY A 83 -25.13 -3.91 -1.51
N LEU A 84 -25.48 -3.36 -2.68
CA LEU A 84 -26.13 -2.05 -2.81
C LEU A 84 -27.52 -2.00 -2.17
N GLN A 85 -28.33 -3.06 -2.31
CA GLN A 85 -29.67 -3.11 -1.69
C GLN A 85 -29.59 -3.14 -0.15
N VAL A 86 -28.62 -3.87 0.43
CA VAL A 86 -28.38 -3.88 1.88
C VAL A 86 -27.87 -2.52 2.34
N PHE A 87 -26.94 -1.92 1.61
CA PHE A 87 -26.44 -0.58 1.90
C PHE A 87 -27.54 0.48 1.91
N MET A 88 -28.46 0.42 0.97
CA MET A 88 -29.62 1.32 0.89
C MET A 88 -30.76 0.96 1.88
N ASN A 89 -30.59 -0.03 2.75
CA ASN A 89 -31.63 -0.58 3.65
C ASN A 89 -32.91 -1.06 2.93
N LYS A 90 -32.80 -1.52 1.68
CA LYS A 90 -33.90 -2.09 0.91
C LYS A 90 -34.05 -3.60 1.12
N MET A 91 -33.00 -4.25 1.61
CA MET A 91 -32.92 -5.68 1.86
C MET A 91 -32.10 -5.95 3.12
N GLU A 92 -32.46 -6.95 3.88
CA GLU A 92 -31.60 -7.50 4.92
C GLU A 92 -30.56 -8.45 4.30
N ALA A 93 -29.34 -8.47 4.85
CA ALA A 93 -28.31 -9.40 4.39
C ALA A 93 -28.79 -10.85 4.54
N PRO A 94 -28.79 -11.66 3.46
CA PRO A 94 -29.33 -13.01 3.51
C PRO A 94 -28.49 -13.92 4.39
N ARG A 95 -29.14 -14.93 4.96
CA ARG A 95 -28.48 -15.95 5.74
C ARG A 95 -28.27 -17.21 4.92
N TYR A 96 -27.03 -17.53 4.60
CA TYR A 96 -26.65 -18.73 3.84
C TYR A 96 -26.68 -19.96 4.74
N ARG A 97 -27.24 -21.05 4.25
CA ARG A 97 -27.39 -22.28 5.01
C ARG A 97 -26.90 -23.49 4.22
N ARG A 98 -26.10 -24.30 4.89
CA ARG A 98 -25.72 -25.62 4.41
C ARG A 98 -26.77 -26.62 4.87
N VAL A 99 -27.29 -27.46 3.98
CA VAL A 99 -28.27 -28.49 4.27
C VAL A 99 -27.83 -29.85 3.78
N ARG A 100 -28.34 -30.90 4.39
CA ARG A 100 -28.22 -32.25 3.84
C ARG A 100 -29.21 -32.46 2.70
N PRO A 101 -28.93 -33.39 1.76
CA PRO A 101 -29.91 -33.76 0.74
C PRO A 101 -31.21 -34.22 1.37
N VAL A 102 -32.30 -33.86 0.71
CA VAL A 102 -33.67 -34.26 1.16
C VAL A 102 -33.85 -35.77 1.11
N SER A 103 -33.17 -36.43 0.18
CA SER A 103 -33.17 -37.88 -0.01
C SER A 103 -31.78 -38.39 -0.36
N GLY A 104 -31.38 -39.53 0.20
CA GLY A 104 -30.09 -40.17 -0.03
C GLY A 104 -28.94 -39.56 0.80
N GLU A 105 -27.74 -39.99 0.47
CA GLU A 105 -26.51 -39.50 1.10
C GLU A 105 -25.93 -38.33 0.32
N PRO A 106 -25.11 -37.45 0.96
CA PRO A 106 -24.42 -36.37 0.28
C PRO A 106 -23.54 -36.90 -0.87
N GLN A 107 -23.44 -36.12 -1.94
CA GLN A 107 -22.45 -36.41 -3.00
C GLN A 107 -21.05 -36.52 -2.44
N GLN A 108 -20.32 -37.57 -2.83
CA GLN A 108 -18.99 -37.84 -2.32
C GLN A 108 -17.94 -37.52 -3.38
N LEU A 109 -16.87 -36.81 -2.97
CA LEU A 109 -15.66 -36.60 -3.76
C LEU A 109 -14.48 -37.24 -3.01
N ILE A 110 -13.93 -38.30 -3.55
CA ILE A 110 -12.85 -39.11 -2.94
C ILE A 110 -11.52 -38.65 -3.52
N ILE A 111 -10.63 -38.12 -2.70
CA ILE A 111 -9.28 -37.69 -3.08
C ILE A 111 -8.33 -38.86 -2.88
N THR A 112 -7.54 -39.17 -3.91
CA THR A 112 -6.51 -40.23 -3.83
C THR A 112 -5.13 -39.65 -3.48
N LYS A 113 -4.19 -40.50 -3.08
CA LYS A 113 -2.82 -40.08 -2.66
C LYS A 113 -2.02 -39.43 -3.79
N GLU A 114 -2.29 -39.82 -5.02
CA GLU A 114 -1.55 -39.41 -6.22
C GLU A 114 -1.70 -37.90 -6.48
N THR A 115 -2.79 -37.30 -6.03
CA THR A 115 -3.06 -35.84 -6.20
C THR A 115 -2.04 -34.97 -5.46
N ALA A 116 -1.41 -35.50 -4.40
CA ALA A 116 -0.41 -34.77 -3.62
C ALA A 116 0.79 -34.28 -4.45
N ALA A 117 1.08 -34.95 -5.57
CA ALA A 117 2.18 -34.58 -6.47
C ALA A 117 1.88 -33.31 -7.30
N VAL A 118 0.59 -32.93 -7.43
CA VAL A 118 0.18 -31.83 -8.32
C VAL A 118 -0.74 -30.83 -7.61
N ARG A 119 -1.91 -31.27 -7.13
CA ARG A 119 -2.93 -30.44 -6.48
C ARG A 119 -3.63 -31.25 -5.38
N PRO A 120 -3.18 -31.13 -4.10
CA PRO A 120 -3.57 -32.06 -3.03
C PRO A 120 -5.00 -31.87 -2.50
N HIS A 121 -5.66 -30.75 -2.78
CA HIS A 121 -6.93 -30.40 -2.16
C HIS A 121 -8.06 -30.34 -3.17
N ALA A 122 -9.25 -30.66 -2.72
CA ALA A 122 -10.50 -30.38 -3.42
C ALA A 122 -11.62 -30.09 -2.42
N VAL A 123 -12.57 -29.24 -2.82
CA VAL A 123 -13.81 -28.96 -2.10
C VAL A 123 -14.97 -29.03 -3.07
N ALA A 124 -16.17 -29.35 -2.61
CA ALA A 124 -17.33 -29.49 -3.49
C ALA A 124 -18.64 -29.10 -2.81
N ALA A 125 -19.63 -28.73 -3.62
CA ALA A 125 -21.00 -28.41 -3.17
C ALA A 125 -22.03 -28.69 -4.27
N VAL A 126 -23.29 -28.68 -3.92
CA VAL A 126 -24.39 -28.86 -4.89
C VAL A 126 -25.40 -27.72 -4.76
N LEU A 127 -25.75 -27.10 -5.90
CA LEU A 127 -26.89 -26.22 -6.03
C LEU A 127 -28.09 -27.03 -6.55
N ARG A 128 -29.17 -27.10 -5.76
CA ARG A 128 -30.35 -27.89 -6.12
C ARG A 128 -31.47 -27.06 -6.69
N ASN A 129 -32.10 -27.60 -7.75
CA ASN A 129 -33.25 -26.98 -8.41
C ASN A 129 -32.98 -25.48 -8.73
N ILE A 130 -31.82 -25.19 -9.26
CA ILE A 130 -31.47 -23.84 -9.74
C ILE A 130 -32.24 -23.54 -11.02
N THR A 131 -32.57 -22.28 -11.23
CA THR A 131 -33.26 -21.83 -12.45
C THR A 131 -32.38 -20.85 -13.20
N PHE A 132 -31.84 -21.30 -14.33
CA PHE A 132 -31.05 -20.47 -15.22
C PHE A 132 -31.95 -19.76 -16.23
N THR A 133 -31.78 -18.43 -16.37
CA THR A 133 -32.10 -17.68 -17.58
C THR A 133 -30.79 -17.45 -18.33
N GLN A 134 -30.83 -16.89 -19.52
CA GLN A 134 -29.59 -16.58 -20.25
C GLN A 134 -28.69 -15.64 -19.44
N GLU A 135 -29.25 -14.58 -18.86
CA GLU A 135 -28.51 -13.59 -18.07
C GLU A 135 -27.89 -14.22 -16.80
N ARG A 136 -28.62 -15.09 -16.10
CA ARG A 136 -28.10 -15.78 -14.89
C ARG A 136 -27.01 -16.77 -15.25
N TYR A 137 -27.14 -17.45 -16.38
CA TYR A 137 -26.13 -18.38 -16.87
C TYR A 137 -24.84 -17.63 -17.25
N ASP A 138 -24.98 -16.53 -17.99
CA ASP A 138 -23.84 -15.68 -18.39
C ASP A 138 -23.13 -15.12 -17.15
N SER A 139 -23.88 -14.60 -16.16
CA SER A 139 -23.36 -14.11 -14.89
C SER A 139 -22.62 -15.21 -14.10
N PHE A 140 -23.16 -16.46 -14.11
CA PHE A 140 -22.54 -17.61 -13.45
C PHE A 140 -21.17 -17.95 -14.05
N ILE A 141 -21.07 -17.97 -15.38
CA ILE A 141 -19.80 -18.22 -16.09
C ILE A 141 -18.84 -17.05 -15.91
N GLU A 142 -19.34 -15.82 -15.96
CA GLU A 142 -18.51 -14.63 -15.78
C GLU A 142 -17.93 -14.57 -14.37
N LEU A 143 -18.71 -14.84 -13.32
CA LEU A 143 -18.16 -14.92 -11.95
C LEU A 143 -17.06 -15.98 -11.85
N GLN A 144 -17.25 -17.17 -12.46
CA GLN A 144 -16.23 -18.20 -12.49
C GLN A 144 -14.92 -17.70 -13.11
N ASP A 145 -15.02 -16.99 -14.21
CA ASP A 145 -13.83 -16.41 -14.87
C ASP A 145 -13.20 -15.28 -14.04
N LYS A 146 -14.00 -14.39 -13.46
CA LYS A 146 -13.47 -13.34 -12.57
C LYS A 146 -12.75 -13.92 -11.35
N LEU A 147 -13.31 -14.95 -10.72
CA LEU A 147 -12.65 -15.65 -9.62
C LEU A 147 -11.34 -16.33 -10.08
N HIS A 148 -11.33 -16.96 -11.27
CA HIS A 148 -10.14 -17.57 -11.84
C HIS A 148 -9.03 -16.54 -12.07
N GLN A 149 -9.35 -15.34 -12.55
CA GLN A 149 -8.37 -14.29 -12.80
C GLN A 149 -7.81 -13.69 -11.51
N ASN A 150 -8.64 -13.57 -10.45
CA ASN A 150 -8.31 -12.89 -9.19
C ASN A 150 -7.81 -13.87 -8.12
N VAL A 151 -8.70 -14.30 -7.21
CA VAL A 151 -8.34 -15.12 -6.03
C VAL A 151 -7.68 -16.44 -6.39
N CYS A 152 -8.05 -17.04 -7.51
CA CYS A 152 -7.47 -18.29 -8.00
C CYS A 152 -6.10 -18.11 -8.68
N ARG A 153 -5.59 -16.90 -8.84
CA ARG A 153 -4.33 -16.57 -9.54
C ARG A 153 -4.19 -17.29 -10.87
N LYS A 154 -5.11 -17.01 -11.79
CA LYS A 154 -5.17 -17.65 -13.12
C LYS A 154 -5.13 -19.18 -13.02
N ARG A 155 -6.00 -19.75 -12.19
CA ARG A 155 -6.16 -21.20 -11.92
C ARG A 155 -4.94 -21.89 -11.28
N SER A 156 -3.87 -21.18 -10.97
CA SER A 156 -2.69 -21.81 -10.33
C SER A 156 -2.99 -22.27 -8.89
N LEU A 157 -3.72 -21.47 -8.10
CA LEU A 157 -4.09 -21.83 -6.73
C LEU A 157 -5.37 -22.67 -6.67
N VAL A 158 -6.41 -22.23 -7.37
CA VAL A 158 -7.73 -22.89 -7.38
C VAL A 158 -8.25 -22.97 -8.81
N ALA A 159 -8.84 -24.08 -9.19
CA ALA A 159 -9.61 -24.23 -10.43
C ALA A 159 -11.01 -24.71 -10.11
N ILE A 160 -12.02 -24.11 -10.73
CA ILE A 160 -13.44 -24.35 -10.54
C ILE A 160 -13.92 -25.24 -11.70
N GLY A 161 -14.59 -26.35 -11.37
CA GLY A 161 -15.34 -27.16 -12.31
C GLY A 161 -16.83 -27.12 -11.95
N THR A 162 -17.67 -26.98 -12.95
CA THR A 162 -19.13 -26.95 -12.82
C THR A 162 -19.77 -27.97 -13.74
N HIS A 163 -20.65 -28.81 -13.18
CA HIS A 163 -21.18 -29.99 -13.85
C HIS A 163 -22.69 -30.11 -13.68
N ASP A 164 -23.38 -30.56 -14.71
CA ASP A 164 -24.78 -30.96 -14.63
C ASP A 164 -24.88 -32.29 -13.88
N LEU A 165 -25.35 -32.22 -12.62
CA LEU A 165 -25.42 -33.38 -11.74
C LEU A 165 -26.39 -34.47 -12.25
N ASP A 166 -27.34 -34.09 -13.09
CA ASP A 166 -28.31 -35.03 -13.66
C ASP A 166 -27.71 -35.92 -14.77
N THR A 167 -26.52 -35.58 -15.26
CA THR A 167 -25.75 -36.30 -16.31
C THR A 167 -24.63 -37.17 -15.76
N ILE A 168 -24.31 -37.09 -14.48
CA ILE A 168 -23.17 -37.75 -13.82
C ILE A 168 -23.61 -38.55 -12.60
N CYS A 169 -22.86 -39.57 -12.22
CA CYS A 169 -23.16 -40.45 -11.10
C CYS A 169 -22.01 -40.46 -10.07
N GLY A 170 -22.31 -40.09 -8.81
CA GLY A 170 -21.35 -40.25 -7.69
C GLY A 170 -21.22 -41.72 -7.23
N PRO A 171 -20.21 -42.05 -6.41
CA PRO A 171 -19.20 -41.17 -5.88
C PRO A 171 -18.19 -40.72 -6.93
N PHE A 172 -17.68 -39.49 -6.80
CA PHE A 172 -16.66 -38.94 -7.68
C PHE A 172 -15.27 -39.23 -7.16
N THR A 173 -14.31 -39.52 -8.04
CA THR A 173 -12.92 -39.83 -7.66
C THR A 173 -11.99 -38.77 -8.22
N TYR A 174 -11.34 -38.03 -7.37
CA TYR A 174 -10.26 -37.10 -7.73
C TYR A 174 -8.90 -37.76 -7.55
N THR A 175 -8.20 -37.98 -8.66
CA THR A 175 -6.92 -38.67 -8.71
C THR A 175 -5.92 -37.95 -9.65
N ALA A 176 -4.70 -38.42 -9.71
CA ALA A 176 -3.71 -38.00 -10.70
C ALA A 176 -3.14 -39.20 -11.42
N LYS A 177 -3.07 -39.13 -12.77
CA LYS A 177 -2.60 -40.22 -13.64
C LYS A 177 -1.58 -39.70 -14.66
N PRO A 178 -0.74 -40.62 -15.23
CA PRO A 178 0.08 -40.24 -16.38
C PRO A 178 -0.77 -39.71 -17.54
N PRO A 179 -0.31 -38.67 -18.29
CA PRO A 179 -1.11 -38.03 -19.33
C PRO A 179 -1.62 -38.94 -20.44
N GLY A 180 -0.91 -40.03 -20.71
CA GLY A 180 -1.31 -41.05 -21.70
C GLY A 180 -2.51 -41.89 -21.28
N ASP A 181 -2.76 -42.01 -19.95
CA ASP A 181 -3.81 -42.84 -19.37
C ASP A 181 -5.13 -42.11 -19.14
N ILE A 182 -5.17 -40.81 -19.47
CA ILE A 182 -6.35 -39.97 -19.37
C ILE A 182 -6.87 -39.73 -20.78
N SER A 183 -8.06 -40.23 -21.10
CA SER A 183 -8.74 -40.02 -22.38
C SER A 183 -10.19 -39.60 -22.14
N PHE A 184 -10.63 -38.55 -22.80
CA PHE A 184 -12.01 -38.06 -22.73
C PHE A 184 -12.31 -37.12 -23.88
N LYS A 185 -13.62 -36.81 -24.04
CA LYS A 185 -14.10 -35.77 -24.92
C LYS A 185 -14.15 -34.45 -24.14
N PRO A 186 -13.28 -33.50 -24.40
CA PRO A 186 -13.30 -32.22 -23.67
C PRO A 186 -14.40 -31.29 -24.16
N LEU A 187 -14.71 -30.32 -23.34
CA LEU A 187 -15.73 -29.30 -23.61
C LEU A 187 -15.53 -28.65 -24.99
N ASN A 188 -16.62 -28.51 -25.74
CA ASN A 188 -16.67 -27.93 -27.09
C ASN A 188 -15.84 -28.69 -28.15
N GLN A 189 -15.40 -29.93 -27.90
CA GLN A 189 -14.77 -30.79 -28.90
C GLN A 189 -15.71 -31.91 -29.33
N THR A 190 -15.50 -32.44 -30.54
CA THR A 190 -16.33 -33.50 -31.13
C THR A 190 -15.74 -34.89 -30.97
N LYS A 191 -14.44 -34.98 -30.64
CA LYS A 191 -13.68 -36.23 -30.56
C LYS A 191 -13.08 -36.43 -29.18
N GLU A 192 -12.75 -37.67 -28.84
CA GLU A 192 -11.95 -37.97 -27.68
C GLU A 192 -10.46 -37.75 -27.95
N TYR A 193 -9.75 -37.29 -26.92
CA TYR A 193 -8.32 -37.05 -26.96
C TYR A 193 -7.66 -37.57 -25.69
N THR A 194 -6.44 -38.03 -25.78
CA THR A 194 -5.62 -38.23 -24.60
C THR A 194 -5.15 -36.92 -24.07
N ALA A 195 -4.83 -36.84 -22.74
CA ALA A 195 -4.34 -35.60 -22.15
C ALA A 195 -3.06 -35.07 -22.82
N THR A 196 -2.17 -35.97 -23.29
CA THR A 196 -0.99 -35.59 -24.07
C THR A 196 -1.37 -34.86 -25.37
N GLN A 197 -2.37 -35.41 -26.09
CA GLN A 197 -2.87 -34.77 -27.31
C GLN A 197 -3.54 -33.44 -27.04
N LEU A 198 -4.31 -33.32 -25.93
CA LEU A 198 -4.97 -32.08 -25.52
C LEU A 198 -3.96 -30.99 -25.21
N MET A 199 -2.88 -31.30 -24.49
CA MET A 199 -1.82 -30.31 -24.19
C MET A 199 -1.20 -29.76 -25.50
N SER A 200 -0.99 -30.61 -26.48
CA SER A 200 -0.48 -30.21 -27.79
C SER A 200 -1.51 -29.38 -28.59
N LEU A 201 -2.79 -29.77 -28.55
CA LEU A 201 -3.89 -29.07 -29.20
C LEU A 201 -4.06 -27.64 -28.64
N TYR A 202 -4.04 -27.50 -27.31
CA TYR A 202 -4.29 -26.22 -26.63
C TYR A 202 -3.10 -25.26 -26.62
N LYS A 203 -1.90 -25.67 -27.08
CA LYS A 203 -0.78 -24.71 -27.30
C LYS A 203 -1.11 -23.62 -28.30
N THR A 204 -2.00 -23.91 -29.26
CA THR A 204 -2.47 -22.94 -30.26
C THR A 204 -3.78 -22.23 -29.89
N ASP A 205 -4.43 -22.68 -28.80
CA ASP A 205 -5.67 -22.07 -28.34
C ASP A 205 -5.37 -20.73 -27.65
N SER A 206 -6.12 -19.69 -28.04
CA SER A 206 -5.89 -18.32 -27.54
C SER A 206 -6.12 -18.18 -26.04
N HIS A 207 -7.05 -18.94 -25.46
CA HIS A 207 -7.47 -18.85 -24.06
C HIS A 207 -6.75 -19.89 -23.19
N LEU A 208 -6.76 -21.17 -23.59
CA LEU A 208 -6.28 -22.28 -22.75
C LEU A 208 -4.76 -22.36 -22.69
N LYS A 209 -4.03 -21.88 -23.71
CA LYS A 209 -2.54 -21.89 -23.72
C LYS A 209 -1.92 -21.26 -22.47
N HIS A 210 -2.60 -20.27 -21.87
CA HIS A 210 -2.11 -19.55 -20.70
C HIS A 210 -2.14 -20.38 -19.40
N PHE A 211 -2.82 -21.53 -19.39
CA PHE A 211 -2.94 -22.38 -18.20
C PHE A 211 -2.11 -23.68 -18.29
N LEU A 212 -1.60 -24.03 -19.47
CA LEU A 212 -0.90 -25.31 -19.70
C LEU A 212 0.33 -25.46 -18.82
N HIS A 213 1.08 -24.39 -18.61
CA HIS A 213 2.30 -24.37 -17.80
C HIS A 213 2.08 -24.81 -16.35
N ILE A 214 0.84 -24.85 -15.85
CA ILE A 214 0.54 -25.22 -14.46
C ILE A 214 0.80 -26.72 -14.23
N ILE A 215 0.54 -27.54 -15.25
CA ILE A 215 0.71 -29.01 -15.16
C ILE A 215 1.61 -29.62 -16.24
N GLU A 216 2.03 -28.87 -17.26
CA GLU A 216 2.77 -29.39 -18.42
C GLU A 216 4.03 -30.17 -18.01
N ASP A 217 4.77 -29.67 -17.02
CA ASP A 217 6.03 -30.28 -16.56
C ASP A 217 5.82 -31.37 -15.48
N LYS A 218 4.58 -31.71 -15.15
CA LYS A 218 4.30 -32.68 -14.10
C LYS A 218 4.26 -34.13 -14.67
N PRO A 219 4.74 -35.12 -13.92
CA PRO A 219 4.71 -36.50 -14.38
C PRO A 219 3.31 -37.11 -14.43
N VAL A 220 2.36 -36.53 -13.66
CA VAL A 220 0.97 -36.94 -13.59
C VAL A 220 0.05 -35.72 -13.66
N TYR A 221 -1.12 -35.91 -14.28
CA TYR A 221 -2.13 -34.82 -14.39
C TYR A 221 -3.33 -35.12 -13.50
N PRO A 222 -3.90 -34.11 -12.83
CA PRO A 222 -5.07 -34.29 -12.01
C PRO A 222 -6.31 -34.51 -12.89
N VAL A 223 -7.18 -35.40 -12.45
CA VAL A 223 -8.40 -35.78 -13.18
C VAL A 223 -9.49 -36.19 -12.21
N ILE A 224 -10.74 -35.87 -12.52
CA ILE A 224 -11.92 -36.27 -11.75
C ILE A 224 -12.76 -37.20 -12.61
N TYR A 225 -13.11 -38.36 -12.03
CA TYR A 225 -13.96 -39.38 -12.63
C TYR A 225 -15.29 -39.49 -11.89
N ASP A 226 -16.34 -39.82 -12.60
CA ASP A 226 -17.57 -40.34 -12.02
C ASP A 226 -17.47 -41.83 -11.64
N SER A 227 -18.53 -42.40 -11.04
CA SER A 227 -18.57 -43.83 -10.69
C SER A 227 -18.56 -44.77 -11.91
N ASN A 228 -18.85 -44.30 -13.10
CA ASN A 228 -18.83 -45.02 -14.37
C ASN A 228 -17.45 -44.95 -15.03
N GLY A 229 -16.50 -44.24 -14.45
CA GLY A 229 -15.17 -44.04 -15.01
C GLY A 229 -15.09 -42.98 -16.12
N VAL A 230 -16.13 -42.15 -16.26
CA VAL A 230 -16.15 -41.03 -17.22
C VAL A 230 -15.46 -39.83 -16.60
N VAL A 231 -14.62 -39.15 -17.37
CA VAL A 231 -13.88 -37.95 -16.91
C VAL A 231 -14.81 -36.76 -16.85
N LEU A 232 -14.93 -36.16 -15.66
CA LEU A 232 -15.66 -34.91 -15.44
C LEU A 232 -14.83 -33.69 -15.84
N SER A 233 -13.57 -33.68 -15.36
CA SER A 233 -12.64 -32.57 -15.60
C SER A 233 -11.20 -33.03 -15.52
N MET A 234 -10.32 -32.29 -16.19
CA MET A 234 -8.86 -32.34 -16.08
C MET A 234 -8.40 -30.96 -15.54
N PRO A 235 -8.51 -30.73 -14.23
CA PRO A 235 -8.10 -29.47 -13.64
C PRO A 235 -6.60 -29.19 -13.82
N PRO A 236 -6.14 -27.96 -13.98
CA PRO A 236 -6.92 -26.72 -14.06
C PRO A 236 -7.30 -26.34 -15.50
N ILE A 237 -7.26 -27.27 -16.47
CA ILE A 237 -7.30 -26.97 -17.90
C ILE A 237 -8.73 -26.93 -18.44
N ILE A 238 -9.45 -28.09 -18.40
CA ILE A 238 -10.74 -28.22 -19.11
C ILE A 238 -11.65 -29.26 -18.48
N ASN A 239 -12.98 -29.03 -18.60
CA ASN A 239 -14.01 -29.99 -18.22
C ASN A 239 -14.36 -30.94 -19.38
N GLY A 240 -15.01 -32.05 -19.06
CA GLY A 240 -15.61 -32.97 -20.03
C GLY A 240 -16.90 -32.38 -20.62
N ASP A 241 -17.19 -32.73 -21.88
CA ASP A 241 -18.36 -32.23 -22.63
C ASP A 241 -19.69 -32.81 -22.12
N HIS A 242 -19.69 -34.06 -21.63
CA HIS A 242 -20.92 -34.77 -21.22
C HIS A 242 -21.59 -34.15 -19.98
N SER A 243 -20.84 -33.52 -19.10
CA SER A 243 -21.33 -32.88 -17.86
C SER A 243 -21.52 -31.36 -17.99
N LYS A 244 -21.50 -30.86 -19.21
CA LYS A 244 -21.65 -29.43 -19.50
C LYS A 244 -22.99 -28.90 -18.95
N ILE A 245 -22.94 -27.82 -18.17
CA ILE A 245 -24.13 -27.10 -17.73
C ILE A 245 -24.79 -26.37 -18.90
N SER A 246 -26.10 -26.22 -18.84
CA SER A 246 -26.92 -25.54 -19.84
C SER A 246 -28.05 -24.77 -19.15
N LEU A 247 -28.86 -24.05 -19.95
CA LEU A 247 -30.08 -23.38 -19.44
C LEU A 247 -31.13 -24.36 -18.88
N GLN A 248 -31.01 -25.64 -19.23
CA GLN A 248 -31.93 -26.69 -18.77
C GLN A 248 -31.49 -27.36 -17.48
N THR A 249 -30.21 -27.17 -17.10
CA THR A 249 -29.62 -27.75 -15.89
C THR A 249 -30.36 -27.31 -14.64
N LYS A 250 -30.77 -28.27 -13.80
CA LYS A 250 -31.47 -28.03 -12.54
C LYS A 250 -30.58 -28.24 -11.33
N ASN A 251 -29.63 -29.16 -11.41
CA ASN A 251 -28.79 -29.52 -10.30
C ASN A 251 -27.32 -29.34 -10.74
N VAL A 252 -26.59 -28.45 -10.07
CA VAL A 252 -25.19 -28.15 -10.42
C VAL A 252 -24.29 -28.72 -9.33
N PHE A 253 -23.39 -29.61 -9.73
CA PHE A 253 -22.26 -30.03 -8.90
C PHE A 253 -21.09 -29.10 -9.17
N ILE A 254 -20.59 -28.46 -8.13
CA ILE A 254 -19.44 -27.56 -8.20
C ILE A 254 -18.28 -28.23 -7.48
N GLU A 255 -17.13 -28.32 -8.13
CA GLU A 255 -15.87 -28.76 -7.54
C GLU A 255 -14.79 -27.69 -7.68
N CYS A 256 -13.95 -27.55 -6.66
CA CYS A 256 -12.80 -26.68 -6.71
C CYS A 256 -11.56 -27.47 -6.30
N THR A 257 -10.67 -27.73 -7.26
CA THR A 257 -9.37 -28.34 -6.98
C THR A 257 -8.32 -27.29 -6.68
N ALA A 258 -7.42 -27.53 -5.75
CA ALA A 258 -6.53 -26.49 -5.26
C ALA A 258 -5.16 -26.98 -4.77
N THR A 259 -4.20 -26.07 -4.79
CA THR A 259 -2.94 -26.14 -4.05
C THR A 259 -3.05 -25.45 -2.67
N ASP A 260 -4.08 -24.60 -2.49
CA ASP A 260 -4.39 -23.86 -1.25
C ASP A 260 -5.85 -24.13 -0.85
N VAL A 261 -6.04 -24.84 0.27
CA VAL A 261 -7.38 -25.21 0.76
C VAL A 261 -8.19 -24.02 1.27
N THR A 262 -7.53 -22.98 1.82
CA THR A 262 -8.22 -21.79 2.31
C THR A 262 -8.84 -21.02 1.16
N LYS A 263 -8.06 -20.83 0.07
CA LYS A 263 -8.57 -20.20 -1.15
C LYS A 263 -9.66 -21.03 -1.81
N ALA A 264 -9.55 -22.37 -1.79
CA ALA A 264 -10.59 -23.24 -2.32
C ALA A 264 -11.94 -23.07 -1.62
N LYS A 265 -11.92 -22.96 -0.28
CA LYS A 265 -13.15 -22.72 0.52
C LYS A 265 -13.76 -21.37 0.19
N ILE A 266 -12.96 -20.29 0.13
CA ILE A 266 -13.42 -18.95 -0.24
C ILE A 266 -14.08 -18.97 -1.62
N VAL A 267 -13.40 -19.57 -2.61
CA VAL A 267 -13.92 -19.64 -3.99
C VAL A 267 -15.23 -20.42 -4.06
N LEU A 268 -15.31 -21.55 -3.38
CA LEU A 268 -16.54 -22.34 -3.33
C LEU A 268 -17.67 -21.54 -2.66
N ASP A 269 -17.39 -20.90 -1.51
CA ASP A 269 -18.37 -20.10 -0.80
C ASP A 269 -18.87 -18.94 -1.66
N MET A 270 -17.99 -18.26 -2.43
CA MET A 270 -18.42 -17.21 -3.37
C MET A 270 -19.37 -17.77 -4.45
N MET A 271 -19.00 -18.85 -5.12
CA MET A 271 -19.83 -19.44 -6.17
C MET A 271 -21.22 -19.81 -5.65
N VAL A 272 -21.28 -20.49 -4.51
CA VAL A 272 -22.57 -20.98 -4.00
C VAL A 272 -23.42 -19.88 -3.35
N THR A 273 -22.80 -18.90 -2.68
CA THR A 273 -23.57 -17.82 -2.04
C THR A 273 -24.17 -16.87 -3.06
N MET A 274 -23.50 -16.64 -4.19
CA MET A 274 -24.02 -15.75 -5.22
C MET A 274 -25.24 -16.37 -5.93
N PHE A 275 -25.20 -17.65 -6.30
CA PHE A 275 -26.20 -18.28 -7.14
C PHE A 275 -27.24 -19.16 -6.40
N SER A 276 -27.07 -19.42 -5.10
CA SER A 276 -28.08 -20.11 -4.28
C SER A 276 -29.41 -19.34 -4.16
N GLU A 277 -29.40 -18.06 -4.48
CA GLU A 277 -30.61 -17.24 -4.60
C GLU A 277 -31.62 -17.81 -5.60
N TYR A 278 -31.13 -18.42 -6.66
CA TYR A 278 -31.94 -18.97 -7.76
C TYR A 278 -32.33 -20.44 -7.56
N CYS A 279 -31.94 -21.02 -6.45
CA CYS A 279 -32.41 -22.37 -6.05
C CYS A 279 -33.82 -22.34 -5.56
N SER A 280 -34.52 -23.48 -5.61
CA SER A 280 -35.92 -23.61 -5.10
C SER A 280 -36.09 -23.23 -3.64
N GLN A 281 -35.04 -23.41 -2.83
CA GLN A 281 -34.89 -22.85 -1.49
C GLN A 281 -33.76 -21.79 -1.53
N PRO A 282 -34.13 -20.52 -1.62
CA PRO A 282 -33.10 -19.45 -1.75
C PRO A 282 -32.09 -19.47 -0.61
N PHE A 283 -30.86 -19.14 -0.92
CA PHE A 283 -29.72 -19.06 0.01
C PHE A 283 -29.41 -20.37 0.76
N THR A 284 -29.79 -21.50 0.15
CA THR A 284 -29.60 -22.84 0.72
C THR A 284 -28.75 -23.69 -0.22
N VAL A 285 -27.66 -24.27 0.30
CA VAL A 285 -26.70 -25.06 -0.44
C VAL A 285 -26.64 -26.48 0.12
N GLU A 286 -26.72 -27.49 -0.75
CA GLU A 286 -26.58 -28.88 -0.35
C GLU A 286 -25.11 -29.28 -0.13
N GLU A 287 -24.82 -29.93 1.00
CA GLU A 287 -23.49 -30.37 1.37
C GLU A 287 -22.97 -31.48 0.45
N ALA A 288 -21.67 -31.44 0.14
CA ALA A 288 -20.93 -32.55 -0.41
C ALA A 288 -19.91 -33.05 0.60
N ALA A 289 -19.65 -34.35 0.60
CA ALA A 289 -18.67 -34.99 1.48
C ALA A 289 -17.35 -35.23 0.70
N VAL A 290 -16.28 -34.62 1.16
CA VAL A 290 -14.94 -34.83 0.58
C VAL A 290 -14.14 -35.76 1.48
N VAL A 291 -13.72 -36.90 0.91
CA VAL A 291 -12.95 -37.93 1.61
C VAL A 291 -11.49 -37.78 1.24
N TYR A 292 -10.66 -37.46 2.21
CA TYR A 292 -9.22 -37.29 2.04
C TYR A 292 -8.46 -38.64 2.09
N PRO A 293 -7.23 -38.72 1.57
CA PRO A 293 -6.43 -39.96 1.53
C PRO A 293 -6.14 -40.60 2.90
N ASP A 294 -6.20 -39.80 3.97
CA ASP A 294 -6.04 -40.22 5.36
C ASP A 294 -7.35 -40.80 5.97
N GLY A 295 -8.41 -40.89 5.18
CA GLY A 295 -9.75 -41.31 5.61
C GLY A 295 -10.58 -40.23 6.29
N LYS A 296 -10.06 -39.03 6.48
CA LYS A 296 -10.82 -37.91 7.02
C LYS A 296 -11.89 -37.47 6.03
N THR A 297 -13.12 -37.35 6.49
CA THR A 297 -14.23 -36.81 5.70
C THR A 297 -14.56 -35.41 6.15
N CYS A 298 -14.51 -34.46 5.24
CA CYS A 298 -14.92 -33.08 5.45
C CYS A 298 -16.18 -32.77 4.65
N LYS A 299 -17.04 -31.92 5.18
CA LYS A 299 -18.29 -31.50 4.53
C LYS A 299 -18.18 -30.06 4.09
N TYR A 300 -18.50 -29.81 2.84
CA TYR A 300 -18.46 -28.48 2.25
C TYR A 300 -19.80 -28.13 1.58
N PRO A 301 -20.12 -26.85 1.36
CA PRO A 301 -19.36 -25.66 1.77
C PRO A 301 -19.37 -25.49 3.30
N GLU A 302 -18.39 -24.76 3.85
CA GLU A 302 -18.38 -24.51 5.29
C GLU A 302 -19.44 -23.47 5.67
N LEU A 303 -19.58 -22.41 4.89
CA LEU A 303 -20.48 -21.26 5.12
C LEU A 303 -20.41 -20.77 6.57
N ALA A 304 -19.16 -20.62 7.06
CA ALA A 304 -18.91 -20.27 8.44
C ALA A 304 -19.16 -18.79 8.69
N TYR A 305 -20.00 -18.51 9.70
CA TYR A 305 -20.16 -17.16 10.25
C TYR A 305 -19.17 -16.96 11.39
N ARG A 306 -18.34 -15.93 11.29
CA ARG A 306 -17.37 -15.55 12.31
C ARG A 306 -17.95 -14.43 13.17
N LYS A 307 -17.49 -14.29 14.40
CA LYS A 307 -17.90 -13.23 15.30
C LYS A 307 -16.69 -12.50 15.83
N GLU A 308 -16.73 -11.19 15.77
CA GLU A 308 -15.72 -10.29 16.32
C GLU A 308 -16.40 -9.30 17.28
N LYS A 309 -15.66 -8.87 18.30
CA LYS A 309 -16.11 -7.89 19.28
C LYS A 309 -15.16 -6.71 19.30
N LEU A 310 -15.72 -5.51 19.23
CA LEU A 310 -14.95 -4.28 19.27
C LEU A 310 -15.75 -3.19 19.98
N SER A 311 -15.02 -2.20 20.56
CA SER A 311 -15.67 -1.08 21.23
C SER A 311 -16.01 0.03 20.25
N SER A 312 -17.10 0.74 20.51
CA SER A 312 -17.47 1.93 19.74
C SER A 312 -16.43 3.03 19.90
N GLU A 313 -15.75 3.13 21.05
CA GLU A 313 -14.64 4.05 21.27
C GLU A 313 -13.49 3.78 20.29
N PHE A 314 -13.15 2.50 20.05
CA PHE A 314 -12.11 2.15 19.08
C PHE A 314 -12.44 2.65 17.68
N ILE A 315 -13.69 2.42 17.21
CA ILE A 315 -14.15 2.88 15.90
C ILE A 315 -14.12 4.41 15.85
N ASN A 316 -14.77 5.08 16.79
CA ASN A 316 -14.86 6.53 16.84
C ASN A 316 -13.49 7.22 16.82
N ARG A 317 -12.56 6.74 17.66
CA ARG A 317 -11.22 7.30 17.76
C ARG A 317 -10.40 7.09 16.47
N LYS A 318 -10.52 5.94 15.84
CA LYS A 318 -9.72 5.60 14.64
C LYS A 318 -10.28 6.27 13.38
N VAL A 319 -11.59 6.33 13.25
CA VAL A 319 -12.27 7.00 12.11
C VAL A 319 -12.27 8.52 12.28
N GLY A 320 -12.28 9.02 13.52
CA GLY A 320 -12.36 10.45 13.83
C GLY A 320 -13.79 10.97 13.86
N ILE A 321 -14.75 10.14 14.26
CA ILE A 321 -16.18 10.45 14.39
C ILE A 321 -16.63 10.33 15.86
N ASN A 322 -17.86 10.66 16.16
CA ASN A 322 -18.42 10.55 17.49
C ASN A 322 -19.88 10.07 17.42
N GLU A 323 -20.03 8.80 17.04
CA GLU A 323 -21.33 8.17 16.87
C GLU A 323 -21.66 7.25 18.04
N SER A 324 -22.97 7.07 18.32
CA SER A 324 -23.42 6.12 19.34
C SER A 324 -23.16 4.66 18.93
N THR A 325 -23.04 3.77 19.90
CA THR A 325 -22.82 2.33 19.68
C THR A 325 -23.91 1.73 18.77
N GLU A 326 -25.20 2.16 18.94
CA GLU A 326 -26.32 1.71 18.10
C GLU A 326 -26.20 2.26 16.66
N THR A 327 -25.73 3.49 16.49
CA THR A 327 -25.50 4.05 15.15
C THR A 327 -24.41 3.28 14.42
N LEU A 328 -23.28 3.01 15.09
CA LEU A 328 -22.19 2.23 14.53
C LEU A 328 -22.62 0.80 14.16
N ALA A 329 -23.40 0.13 15.01
CA ALA A 329 -23.97 -1.19 14.71
C ALA A 329 -24.87 -1.15 13.46
N ARG A 330 -25.67 -0.08 13.27
CA ARG A 330 -26.48 0.11 12.06
C ARG A 330 -25.63 0.36 10.81
N LEU A 331 -24.57 1.16 10.93
CA LEU A 331 -23.64 1.42 9.84
C LEU A 331 -22.97 0.12 9.37
N LEU A 332 -22.46 -0.68 10.28
CA LEU A 332 -21.86 -1.97 9.96
C LEU A 332 -22.87 -2.95 9.32
N THR A 333 -24.12 -2.95 9.80
CA THR A 333 -25.18 -3.79 9.22
C THR A 333 -25.46 -3.43 7.76
N LYS A 334 -25.37 -2.14 7.37
CA LYS A 334 -25.45 -1.70 5.97
C LYS A 334 -24.33 -2.29 5.08
N MET A 335 -23.18 -2.63 5.66
CA MET A 335 -22.05 -3.24 4.95
C MET A 335 -22.11 -4.78 4.94
N CYS A 336 -23.29 -5.35 5.12
CA CYS A 336 -23.53 -6.80 5.25
C CYS A 336 -22.85 -7.44 6.47
N LEU A 337 -22.45 -6.66 7.46
CA LEU A 337 -21.91 -7.11 8.74
C LEU A 337 -22.98 -6.95 9.82
N ARG A 338 -23.78 -8.00 10.04
CA ARG A 338 -24.84 -7.94 11.07
C ARG A 338 -24.23 -7.66 12.43
N SER A 339 -24.63 -6.55 13.03
CA SER A 339 -24.01 -6.04 14.26
C SER A 339 -25.06 -5.77 15.32
N GLU A 340 -24.77 -6.19 16.55
CA GLU A 340 -25.66 -6.04 17.70
C GLU A 340 -24.87 -5.49 18.90
N VAL A 341 -25.49 -4.56 19.63
CA VAL A 341 -24.91 -4.02 20.87
C VAL A 341 -25.02 -5.05 21.97
N THR A 342 -23.93 -5.42 22.63
CA THR A 342 -23.92 -6.41 23.69
C THR A 342 -24.08 -5.77 25.08
N GLY A 343 -25.18 -5.94 25.68
CA GLY A 343 -25.65 -5.86 27.09
C GLY A 343 -25.25 -4.69 27.94
N VAL A 344 -24.00 -4.40 28.21
CA VAL A 344 -23.56 -3.31 29.10
C VAL A 344 -22.35 -2.62 28.51
N GLY A 345 -22.56 -1.44 27.98
CA GLY A 345 -21.48 -0.55 27.59
C GLY A 345 -21.31 -0.41 26.09
N ASP A 346 -20.11 -0.32 25.67
CA ASP A 346 -19.54 0.23 24.48
C ASP A 346 -19.15 -0.85 23.46
N GLU A 347 -19.58 -2.11 23.66
CA GLU A 347 -19.16 -3.26 22.87
C GLU A 347 -20.20 -3.61 21.79
N ILE A 348 -19.71 -3.77 20.56
CA ILE A 348 -20.47 -4.24 19.40
C ILE A 348 -20.00 -5.65 19.05
N GLU A 349 -20.92 -6.62 19.00
CA GLU A 349 -20.66 -7.94 18.42
C GLU A 349 -21.04 -7.90 16.94
N VAL A 350 -20.07 -8.19 16.07
CA VAL A 350 -20.19 -8.16 14.62
C VAL A 350 -20.14 -9.59 14.08
N GLU A 351 -21.20 -10.00 13.39
CA GLU A 351 -21.26 -11.29 12.70
C GLU A 351 -20.80 -11.11 11.24
N ILE A 352 -19.70 -11.76 10.87
CA ILE A 352 -19.05 -11.69 9.56
C ILE A 352 -19.55 -12.89 8.72
N PRO A 353 -20.31 -12.66 7.63
CA PRO A 353 -20.83 -13.74 6.80
C PRO A 353 -19.73 -14.38 5.93
N PRO A 354 -19.96 -15.58 5.37
CA PRO A 354 -19.01 -16.27 4.52
C PRO A 354 -18.65 -15.50 3.23
N THR A 355 -19.48 -14.54 2.81
CA THR A 355 -19.23 -13.66 1.66
C THR A 355 -18.18 -12.59 1.93
N ARG A 356 -17.93 -12.25 3.19
CA ARG A 356 -16.97 -11.25 3.62
C ARG A 356 -15.65 -11.90 4.10
N SER A 357 -14.97 -12.56 3.15
CA SER A 357 -13.67 -13.18 3.40
C SER A 357 -12.53 -12.17 3.57
N ASP A 358 -12.75 -10.94 3.18
CA ASP A 358 -11.86 -9.78 3.31
C ASP A 358 -11.74 -9.32 4.77
N VAL A 359 -12.78 -9.45 5.57
CA VAL A 359 -12.79 -9.03 6.99
C VAL A 359 -12.08 -10.07 7.83
N ILE A 360 -10.83 -9.81 8.21
CA ILE A 360 -9.98 -10.72 9.01
C ILE A 360 -9.52 -10.10 10.33
N HIS A 361 -9.68 -8.79 10.51
CA HIS A 361 -9.25 -8.05 11.69
C HIS A 361 -10.23 -6.90 11.99
N ALA A 362 -10.17 -6.37 13.20
CA ALA A 362 -11.01 -5.23 13.64
C ALA A 362 -10.82 -3.98 12.77
N CYS A 363 -9.65 -3.80 12.15
CA CYS A 363 -9.40 -2.67 11.24
C CYS A 363 -10.27 -2.74 9.97
N ASP A 364 -10.58 -3.93 9.47
CA ASP A 364 -11.43 -4.10 8.29
C ASP A 364 -12.90 -3.72 8.62
N ILE A 365 -13.34 -4.04 9.85
CA ILE A 365 -14.67 -3.63 10.36
C ILE A 365 -14.75 -2.11 10.53
N MET A 366 -13.67 -1.50 11.05
CA MET A 366 -13.57 -0.05 11.19
C MET A 366 -13.63 0.66 9.83
N GLU A 367 -12.96 0.12 8.80
CA GLU A 367 -13.01 0.64 7.44
C GLU A 367 -14.43 0.60 6.87
N ASP A 368 -15.15 -0.51 7.06
CA ASP A 368 -16.56 -0.62 6.68
C ASP A 368 -17.44 0.40 7.41
N ALA A 369 -17.19 0.66 8.69
CA ALA A 369 -17.92 1.68 9.44
C ALA A 369 -17.66 3.09 8.87
N ALA A 370 -16.42 3.38 8.48
CA ALA A 370 -16.04 4.66 7.87
C ALA A 370 -16.70 4.85 6.49
N MET A 371 -16.72 3.80 5.66
CA MET A 371 -17.43 3.82 4.36
C MET A 371 -18.92 4.05 4.53
N ALA A 372 -19.56 3.31 5.45
CA ALA A 372 -21.01 3.44 5.70
C ALA A 372 -21.40 4.79 6.33
N PHE A 373 -20.50 5.41 7.08
CA PHE A 373 -20.65 6.79 7.59
C PHE A 373 -20.53 7.81 6.47
N GLY A 374 -19.68 7.55 5.50
CA GLY A 374 -19.34 8.40 4.36
C GLY A 374 -18.08 9.22 4.62
N PHE A 375 -17.04 8.98 3.84
CA PHE A 375 -15.75 9.68 4.00
C PHE A 375 -15.86 11.20 3.91
N ASN A 376 -16.79 11.71 3.07
CA ASN A 376 -17.04 13.16 2.94
C ASN A 376 -17.69 13.79 4.18
N ASN A 377 -18.29 12.97 5.08
CA ASN A 377 -18.92 13.42 6.32
C ASN A 377 -17.94 13.45 7.51
N ILE A 378 -16.73 12.88 7.35
CA ILE A 378 -15.74 12.83 8.42
C ILE A 378 -15.16 14.25 8.62
N PRO A 379 -15.26 14.83 9.83
CA PRO A 379 -14.76 16.17 10.07
C PRO A 379 -13.23 16.20 10.09
N TYR A 380 -12.64 17.13 9.37
CA TYR A 380 -11.21 17.40 9.44
C TYR A 380 -10.89 18.16 10.74
N THR A 381 -10.00 17.60 11.54
CA THR A 381 -9.53 18.22 12.76
C THR A 381 -8.03 18.49 12.71
N THR A 382 -7.60 19.61 13.28
CA THR A 382 -6.17 19.87 13.45
C THR A 382 -5.70 19.14 14.72
N PRO A 383 -4.61 18.36 14.66
CA PRO A 383 -4.04 17.72 15.84
C PRO A 383 -3.73 18.73 16.94
N LEU A 384 -4.07 18.41 18.18
CA LEU A 384 -3.75 19.25 19.34
C LEU A 384 -2.27 19.20 19.71
N THR A 385 -1.54 18.21 19.20
CA THR A 385 -0.11 18.04 19.44
C THR A 385 0.67 18.52 18.22
N TYR A 386 1.81 19.15 18.45
CA TYR A 386 2.73 19.52 17.36
C TYR A 386 3.32 18.29 16.73
N THR A 387 3.47 18.32 15.40
CA THR A 387 4.28 17.35 14.70
C THR A 387 5.73 17.61 15.07
N VAL A 388 6.35 16.64 15.73
CA VAL A 388 7.79 16.69 16.06
C VAL A 388 8.54 16.02 14.92
N ALA A 389 9.02 16.81 13.96
CA ALA A 389 9.82 16.33 12.84
C ALA A 389 11.29 16.22 13.26
N HIS A 390 11.60 15.22 14.09
CA HIS A 390 13.00 14.93 14.43
C HIS A 390 13.56 13.90 13.46
N GLN A 391 14.74 14.21 12.93
CA GLN A 391 15.53 13.25 12.18
C GLN A 391 15.94 12.11 13.13
N LEU A 392 15.78 10.86 12.68
CA LEU A 392 16.23 9.72 13.46
C LEU A 392 17.73 9.84 13.77
N PRO A 393 18.17 9.55 15.00
CA PRO A 393 19.57 9.69 15.42
C PRO A 393 20.56 9.00 14.48
N VAL A 394 20.23 7.79 14.00
CA VAL A 394 21.06 7.06 13.04
C VAL A 394 21.21 7.82 11.71
N ASN A 395 20.14 8.46 11.23
CA ASN A 395 20.20 9.26 10.01
C ASN A 395 20.98 10.54 10.22
N LYS A 396 20.80 11.20 11.36
CA LYS A 396 21.59 12.41 11.71
C LYS A 396 23.09 12.09 11.77
N LEU A 397 23.46 10.99 12.44
CA LEU A 397 24.86 10.57 12.51
C LEU A 397 25.41 10.21 11.10
N THR A 398 24.60 9.51 10.29
CA THR A 398 24.97 9.20 8.90
C THR A 398 25.26 10.46 8.11
N GLU A 399 24.38 11.48 8.17
CA GLU A 399 24.57 12.75 7.43
C GLU A 399 25.86 13.47 7.86
N LEU A 400 26.15 13.52 9.16
CA LEU A 400 27.36 14.12 9.69
C LEU A 400 28.63 13.38 9.20
N LEU A 401 28.64 12.05 9.29
CA LEU A 401 29.76 11.23 8.83
C LEU A 401 29.97 11.33 7.32
N ARG A 402 28.92 11.35 6.51
CA ARG A 402 29.01 11.48 5.06
C ARG A 402 29.76 12.75 4.65
N GLN A 403 29.42 13.88 5.26
CA GLN A 403 30.07 15.15 5.00
C GLN A 403 31.56 15.12 5.34
N GLU A 404 31.91 14.58 6.48
CA GLU A 404 33.30 14.50 6.95
C GLU A 404 34.15 13.52 6.14
N LEU A 405 33.61 12.39 5.72
CA LEU A 405 34.30 11.41 4.89
C LEU A 405 34.53 11.96 3.48
N ALA A 406 33.55 12.69 2.93
CA ALA A 406 33.72 13.40 1.68
C ALA A 406 34.81 14.49 1.78
N ALA A 407 34.84 15.25 2.90
CA ALA A 407 35.86 16.22 3.19
C ALA A 407 37.27 15.59 3.37
N ALA A 408 37.34 14.32 3.83
CA ALA A 408 38.61 13.55 3.89
C ALA A 408 39.10 13.06 2.51
N GLY A 409 38.37 13.40 1.44
CA GLY A 409 38.75 13.12 0.06
C GLY A 409 38.29 11.73 -0.43
N PHE A 410 37.26 11.14 0.17
CA PHE A 410 36.60 9.95 -0.33
C PHE A 410 35.33 10.33 -1.11
N THR A 411 35.04 9.58 -2.16
CA THR A 411 33.80 9.77 -2.97
C THR A 411 32.74 8.84 -2.46
N GLU A 412 31.55 9.35 -2.18
CA GLU A 412 30.41 8.54 -1.79
C GLU A 412 29.91 7.72 -2.99
N ALA A 413 29.57 6.45 -2.71
CA ALA A 413 28.87 5.58 -3.63
C ALA A 413 27.59 5.06 -2.96
N LEU A 414 26.53 4.96 -3.75
CA LEU A 414 25.26 4.34 -3.34
C LEU A 414 25.09 3.07 -4.16
N THR A 415 25.22 1.92 -3.50
CA THR A 415 25.18 0.64 -4.19
C THR A 415 23.85 -0.08 -3.91
N PHE A 416 23.52 -1.06 -4.73
CA PHE A 416 22.23 -1.74 -4.68
C PHE A 416 22.11 -2.62 -3.43
N ALA A 417 20.92 -2.62 -2.78
CA ALA A 417 20.69 -3.38 -1.56
C ALA A 417 20.53 -4.89 -1.80
N LEU A 418 20.21 -5.29 -3.03
CA LEU A 418 20.15 -6.69 -3.45
C LEU A 418 21.41 -7.06 -4.23
N CYS A 419 21.85 -8.29 -4.09
CA CYS A 419 23.04 -8.79 -4.77
C CYS A 419 22.95 -10.31 -5.01
N SER A 420 23.95 -10.86 -5.72
CA SER A 420 24.06 -12.31 -5.91
C SER A 420 24.59 -13.00 -4.63
N LYS A 421 24.31 -14.29 -4.50
CA LYS A 421 24.91 -15.13 -3.43
C LYS A 421 26.42 -15.16 -3.51
N GLU A 422 26.95 -15.18 -4.73
CA GLU A 422 28.39 -15.18 -4.99
C GLU A 422 29.09 -13.92 -4.46
N ASP A 423 28.45 -12.75 -4.60
CA ASP A 423 29.02 -11.48 -4.17
C ASP A 423 29.30 -11.43 -2.67
N ILE A 424 28.40 -11.98 -1.84
CA ILE A 424 28.54 -11.94 -0.37
C ILE A 424 29.22 -13.17 0.21
N ALA A 425 29.45 -14.20 -0.57
CA ALA A 425 30.04 -15.47 -0.13
C ALA A 425 31.30 -15.82 -0.94
N ASP A 426 31.17 -16.50 -2.05
CA ASP A 426 32.28 -17.10 -2.79
C ASP A 426 33.36 -16.09 -3.20
N LYS A 427 32.95 -14.91 -3.69
CA LYS A 427 33.86 -13.83 -4.06
C LYS A 427 34.64 -13.27 -2.89
N LEU A 428 34.08 -13.31 -1.68
CA LEU A 428 34.74 -12.89 -0.45
C LEU A 428 35.47 -14.02 0.27
N GLY A 429 35.53 -15.22 -0.33
CA GLY A 429 36.15 -16.39 0.27
C GLY A 429 35.38 -16.99 1.44
N LYS A 430 34.06 -16.75 1.51
CA LYS A 430 33.13 -17.23 2.55
C LYS A 430 32.13 -18.23 1.97
N LYS A 431 31.47 -18.99 2.84
CA LYS A 431 30.35 -19.86 2.44
C LYS A 431 29.04 -19.13 2.70
N ILE A 432 28.07 -19.32 1.82
CA ILE A 432 26.74 -18.70 1.98
C ILE A 432 26.05 -19.11 3.30
N SER A 433 26.31 -20.31 3.80
CA SER A 433 25.80 -20.79 5.10
C SER A 433 26.37 -20.06 6.31
N GLU A 434 27.54 -19.42 6.16
CA GLU A 434 28.20 -18.64 7.20
C GLU A 434 27.67 -17.20 7.22
N THR A 435 26.95 -16.79 6.19
CA THR A 435 26.33 -15.48 6.13
C THR A 435 24.93 -15.51 6.74
N ARG A 436 24.52 -14.44 7.36
CA ARG A 436 23.13 -14.26 7.86
C ARG A 436 22.26 -13.59 6.79
N ALA A 437 22.39 -14.02 5.55
CA ALA A 437 21.70 -13.41 4.42
C ALA A 437 20.22 -13.74 4.39
N VAL A 438 19.39 -12.74 4.09
CA VAL A 438 17.98 -12.93 3.76
C VAL A 438 17.89 -13.26 2.27
N HIS A 439 17.21 -14.36 1.95
CA HIS A 439 17.05 -14.86 0.59
C HIS A 439 15.73 -14.39 -0.01
N ILE A 440 15.75 -13.92 -1.25
CA ILE A 440 14.55 -13.58 -2.01
C ILE A 440 13.96 -14.87 -2.60
N ALA A 441 12.66 -15.10 -2.37
CA ALA A 441 12.01 -16.35 -2.76
C ALA A 441 11.93 -16.54 -4.29
N ASN A 442 11.69 -15.44 -5.03
CA ASN A 442 11.53 -15.46 -6.49
C ASN A 442 12.30 -14.29 -7.12
N PRO A 443 13.65 -14.33 -7.10
CA PRO A 443 14.44 -13.24 -7.64
C PRO A 443 14.25 -13.14 -9.15
N LYS A 444 14.15 -11.93 -9.67
CA LYS A 444 14.00 -11.69 -11.11
C LYS A 444 15.26 -12.08 -11.89
N THR A 445 16.42 -11.90 -11.29
CA THR A 445 17.73 -12.25 -11.85
C THR A 445 18.66 -12.81 -10.78
N ALA A 446 19.77 -13.46 -11.20
CA ALA A 446 20.81 -13.93 -10.28
C ALA A 446 21.44 -12.80 -9.45
N GLU A 447 21.46 -11.57 -9.96
CA GLU A 447 21.98 -10.39 -9.27
C GLU A 447 21.12 -9.94 -8.08
N PHE A 448 19.89 -10.42 -7.93
CA PHE A 448 18.94 -10.01 -6.89
C PHE A 448 18.50 -11.16 -5.98
N GLN A 449 19.36 -12.16 -5.78
CA GLN A 449 19.01 -13.36 -5.03
C GLN A 449 18.93 -13.18 -3.52
N VAL A 450 19.69 -12.22 -2.98
CA VAL A 450 19.81 -12.00 -1.54
C VAL A 450 19.89 -10.50 -1.21
N ALA A 451 19.45 -10.15 0.00
CA ALA A 451 19.79 -8.85 0.56
C ALA A 451 21.26 -8.82 1.01
N ARG A 452 21.95 -7.73 0.75
CA ARG A 452 23.36 -7.57 1.10
C ARG A 452 23.60 -7.68 2.61
N THR A 453 24.63 -8.39 3.01
CA THR A 453 25.09 -8.51 4.41
C THR A 453 26.34 -7.68 4.69
N THR A 454 26.92 -7.06 3.67
CA THR A 454 28.12 -6.22 3.70
C THR A 454 28.04 -5.24 2.53
N LEU A 455 28.63 -4.06 2.68
CA LEU A 455 28.69 -3.02 1.64
C LEU A 455 29.85 -3.23 0.66
N LEU A 456 30.86 -4.01 1.08
CA LEU A 456 32.12 -4.18 0.36
C LEU A 456 31.94 -4.65 -1.11
N PRO A 457 31.12 -5.67 -1.43
CA PRO A 457 30.95 -6.11 -2.82
C PRO A 457 30.41 -5.00 -3.74
N GLY A 458 29.50 -4.18 -3.24
CA GLY A 458 28.94 -3.03 -3.99
C GLY A 458 30.02 -2.04 -4.38
N LEU A 459 30.88 -1.68 -3.43
CA LEU A 459 32.02 -0.77 -3.67
C LEU A 459 33.03 -1.38 -4.64
N LEU A 460 33.36 -2.68 -4.52
CA LEU A 460 34.30 -3.34 -5.43
C LEU A 460 33.75 -3.43 -6.87
N LYS A 461 32.46 -3.72 -7.03
CA LYS A 461 31.77 -3.69 -8.34
C LYS A 461 31.77 -2.27 -8.93
N THR A 462 31.60 -1.26 -8.09
CA THR A 462 31.68 0.15 -8.51
C THR A 462 33.08 0.50 -9.01
N ILE A 463 34.14 0.07 -8.31
CA ILE A 463 35.53 0.24 -8.78
C ILE A 463 35.74 -0.49 -10.13
N ALA A 464 35.26 -1.73 -10.23
CA ALA A 464 35.38 -2.53 -11.45
C ALA A 464 34.73 -1.85 -12.66
N ALA A 465 33.58 -1.22 -12.47
CA ALA A 465 32.89 -0.46 -13.50
C ALA A 465 33.63 0.85 -13.86
N ASN A 466 34.40 1.39 -12.93
CA ASN A 466 35.09 2.68 -13.07
C ASN A 466 36.63 2.54 -13.22
N ARG A 467 37.14 1.41 -13.69
CA ARG A 467 38.59 1.11 -13.84
C ARG A 467 39.39 2.11 -14.68
N LYS A 468 38.70 2.88 -15.52
CA LYS A 468 39.33 3.91 -16.39
C LYS A 468 39.55 5.25 -15.67
N MET A 469 39.02 5.42 -14.49
CA MET A 469 39.19 6.67 -13.73
C MET A 469 40.61 6.79 -13.16
N PRO A 470 41.10 8.04 -12.97
CA PRO A 470 42.40 8.27 -12.38
C PRO A 470 42.55 7.67 -10.99
N LEU A 471 43.74 7.10 -10.70
CA LEU A 471 44.10 6.58 -9.42
C LEU A 471 44.65 7.69 -8.49
N PRO A 472 44.47 7.56 -7.15
CA PRO A 472 43.79 6.50 -6.41
C PRO A 472 42.25 6.63 -6.47
N LEU A 473 41.52 5.52 -6.48
CA LEU A 473 40.08 5.51 -6.23
C LEU A 473 39.83 5.32 -4.74
N LYS A 474 39.13 6.28 -4.16
CA LYS A 474 38.73 6.30 -2.75
C LYS A 474 37.22 6.39 -2.69
N LEU A 475 36.55 5.28 -2.35
CA LEU A 475 35.10 5.25 -2.28
C LEU A 475 34.64 4.92 -0.85
N PHE A 476 33.48 5.43 -0.46
CA PHE A 476 32.83 5.04 0.76
C PHE A 476 31.30 4.93 0.57
N GLU A 477 30.66 4.20 1.45
CA GLU A 477 29.22 4.09 1.56
C GLU A 477 28.82 3.97 3.03
N ILE A 478 27.76 4.68 3.43
CA ILE A 478 27.11 4.49 4.73
C ILE A 478 25.64 4.14 4.45
N SER A 479 25.32 2.88 4.61
CA SER A 479 23.98 2.35 4.26
C SER A 479 23.65 1.13 5.12
N ASP A 480 22.39 0.71 5.01
CA ASP A 480 21.92 -0.47 5.70
C ASP A 480 22.31 -1.76 4.96
N VAL A 481 22.65 -2.76 5.75
CA VAL A 481 22.69 -4.16 5.38
C VAL A 481 21.56 -4.91 6.08
N VAL A 482 21.14 -6.04 5.55
CA VAL A 482 20.03 -6.83 6.09
C VAL A 482 20.54 -8.17 6.59
N LEU A 483 20.27 -8.46 7.85
CA LEU A 483 20.73 -9.66 8.52
C LEU A 483 19.56 -10.46 9.09
N LYS A 484 19.60 -11.78 8.95
CA LYS A 484 18.67 -12.66 9.67
C LYS A 484 18.80 -12.45 11.17
N ASP A 485 17.68 -12.29 11.84
CA ASP A 485 17.60 -12.09 13.28
C ASP A 485 16.29 -12.70 13.80
N GLU A 486 16.40 -13.86 14.41
CA GLU A 486 15.25 -14.61 14.94
C GLU A 486 14.59 -13.96 16.16
N THR A 487 15.22 -12.93 16.72
CA THR A 487 14.64 -12.16 17.85
C THR A 487 13.62 -11.14 17.39
N LYS A 488 13.52 -10.88 16.08
CA LYS A 488 12.58 -9.95 15.48
C LYS A 488 11.38 -10.70 14.91
N ASP A 489 10.22 -10.08 14.97
CA ASP A 489 8.95 -10.62 14.47
C ASP A 489 9.01 -11.01 12.99
N VAL A 490 9.70 -10.22 12.16
CA VAL A 490 9.91 -10.49 10.72
C VAL A 490 11.11 -11.40 10.44
N GLY A 491 11.83 -11.89 11.48
CA GLY A 491 12.99 -12.77 11.33
C GLY A 491 14.22 -12.12 10.72
N ALA A 492 14.26 -10.78 10.61
CA ALA A 492 15.38 -10.03 10.04
C ALA A 492 15.45 -8.61 10.64
N ARG A 493 16.63 -7.99 10.54
CA ARG A 493 16.84 -6.58 10.91
C ARG A 493 17.76 -5.88 9.93
N ASN A 494 17.60 -4.57 9.82
CA ASN A 494 18.58 -3.70 9.19
C ASN A 494 19.71 -3.39 10.19
N SER A 495 20.91 -3.16 9.68
CA SER A 495 22.05 -2.67 10.45
C SER A 495 22.79 -1.63 9.63
N ARG A 496 22.96 -0.44 10.18
CA ARG A 496 23.66 0.66 9.51
C ARG A 496 25.16 0.42 9.56
N ARG A 497 25.80 0.37 8.37
CA ARG A 497 27.23 0.18 8.23
C ARG A 497 27.91 1.31 7.50
N PHE A 498 29.15 1.52 7.85
CA PHE A 498 30.10 2.33 7.10
C PHE A 498 31.15 1.41 6.45
N CYS A 499 31.35 1.54 5.15
CA CYS A 499 32.40 0.85 4.42
C CYS A 499 33.20 1.87 3.59
N ALA A 500 34.50 1.73 3.57
CA ALA A 500 35.39 2.51 2.73
C ALA A 500 36.44 1.64 2.07
N VAL A 501 36.82 1.99 0.83
CA VAL A 501 37.84 1.28 0.05
C VAL A 501 38.84 2.23 -0.55
N TYR A 502 40.10 1.80 -0.58
CA TYR A 502 41.21 2.48 -1.24
C TYR A 502 41.78 1.53 -2.27
N TYR A 503 41.75 1.94 -3.53
CA TYR A 503 42.24 1.16 -4.67
C TYR A 503 43.30 1.93 -5.42
N ASN A 504 44.52 1.36 -5.51
CA ASN A 504 45.67 2.02 -6.15
C ASN A 504 46.76 0.99 -6.52
N LYS A 505 47.84 1.42 -7.09
CA LYS A 505 49.06 0.62 -7.38
C LYS A 505 49.70 0.02 -6.11
N SER A 506 49.55 0.68 -4.95
CA SER A 506 49.97 0.20 -3.64
C SER A 506 48.72 -0.07 -2.78
N PRO A 507 48.76 -1.03 -1.83
CA PRO A 507 47.58 -1.38 -1.04
C PRO A 507 47.03 -0.23 -0.16
N GLY A 508 47.90 0.68 0.33
CA GLY A 508 47.53 1.85 1.09
C GLY A 508 46.78 1.58 2.39
N PHE A 509 47.18 0.55 3.15
CA PHE A 509 46.61 0.24 4.45
C PHE A 509 46.61 1.45 5.40
N GLU A 510 47.66 2.24 5.37
CA GLU A 510 47.85 3.48 6.14
C GLU A 510 46.79 4.54 5.83
N VAL A 511 46.31 4.58 4.59
CA VAL A 511 45.22 5.50 4.18
C VAL A 511 43.89 5.11 4.81
N ILE A 512 43.56 3.81 4.76
CA ILE A 512 42.32 3.27 5.38
C ILE A 512 42.38 3.33 6.89
N HIS A 513 43.57 3.06 7.51
CA HIS A 513 43.74 3.20 8.93
C HIS A 513 43.65 4.67 9.39
N GLY A 514 44.24 5.59 8.64
CA GLY A 514 44.09 7.03 8.91
C GLY A 514 42.65 7.53 8.78
N LEU A 515 41.86 6.95 7.86
CA LEU A 515 40.43 7.23 7.76
C LEU A 515 39.65 6.71 9.00
N LEU A 516 40.01 5.53 9.50
CA LEU A 516 39.44 4.99 10.75
C LEU A 516 39.78 5.92 11.92
N ASP A 517 41.05 6.31 12.10
CA ASP A 517 41.49 7.25 13.12
C ASP A 517 40.71 8.56 13.09
N ARG A 518 40.53 9.12 11.88
CA ARG A 518 39.73 10.33 11.69
C ARG A 518 38.26 10.12 12.07
N THR A 519 37.69 8.99 11.66
CA THR A 519 36.30 8.65 12.01
C THR A 519 36.10 8.50 13.51
N MET A 520 37.04 7.84 14.22
CA MET A 520 36.96 7.67 15.66
C MET A 520 37.12 9.01 16.40
N GLN A 521 37.98 9.91 15.90
CA GLN A 521 38.08 11.27 16.44
C GLN A 521 36.78 12.05 16.31
N LEU A 522 36.10 11.94 15.18
CA LEU A 522 34.81 12.60 14.95
C LEU A 522 33.71 12.02 15.85
N LEU A 523 33.79 10.73 16.15
CA LEU A 523 32.89 10.04 17.08
C LEU A 523 33.28 10.19 18.55
N GLU A 524 34.30 11.03 18.84
CA GLU A 524 34.87 11.32 20.20
C GLU A 524 35.41 10.08 20.90
N GLU A 525 35.75 9.01 20.15
CA GLU A 525 36.36 7.80 20.71
C GLU A 525 37.85 7.96 20.88
N LYS A 526 38.34 7.75 22.13
CA LYS A 526 39.77 7.84 22.43
C LYS A 526 40.49 6.57 22.00
N SER A 527 41.71 6.74 21.46
CA SER A 527 42.56 5.59 21.14
C SER A 527 43.13 5.01 22.47
N ALA A 528 42.42 3.99 23.00
CA ALA A 528 42.79 3.32 24.26
C ALA A 528 42.21 1.91 24.29
N ARG A 529 42.97 0.95 24.87
CA ARG A 529 42.45 -0.39 25.13
C ARG A 529 41.49 -0.34 26.32
N GLY A 530 40.31 -0.96 26.16
CA GLY A 530 39.27 -1.08 27.19
C GLY A 530 38.22 0.01 27.07
N ASP A 531 38.55 1.27 27.31
CA ASP A 531 37.58 2.38 27.44
C ASP A 531 37.51 3.29 26.21
N GLY A 532 38.07 2.85 25.09
CA GLY A 532 38.08 3.56 23.83
C GLY A 532 38.17 2.62 22.65
N TYR A 533 38.74 3.08 21.51
CA TYR A 533 38.94 2.24 20.39
C TYR A 533 40.37 1.72 20.25
N HIS A 534 40.53 0.51 19.73
CA HIS A 534 41.80 -0.07 19.32
C HIS A 534 41.60 -1.10 18.23
N ILE A 535 42.67 -1.39 17.48
CA ILE A 535 42.68 -2.47 16.50
C ILE A 535 43.48 -3.66 17.03
N GLN A 536 43.05 -4.87 16.70
CA GLN A 536 43.75 -6.11 17.08
C GLN A 536 43.89 -6.99 15.82
N ALA A 537 45.06 -7.62 15.67
CA ALA A 537 45.29 -8.54 14.56
C ALA A 537 44.21 -9.62 14.50
N ALA A 538 43.65 -9.87 13.34
CA ALA A 538 42.58 -10.85 13.10
C ALA A 538 42.83 -11.60 11.79
N GLU A 539 42.17 -12.74 11.64
CA GLU A 539 42.16 -13.51 10.42
C GLU A 539 40.73 -13.50 9.83
N ASP A 540 40.64 -13.22 8.53
CA ASP A 540 39.38 -13.28 7.77
C ASP A 540 39.74 -13.61 6.32
N SER A 541 39.03 -14.56 5.73
CA SER A 541 39.25 -15.02 4.35
C SER A 541 39.15 -13.93 3.28
N THR A 542 38.47 -12.84 3.57
CA THR A 542 38.33 -11.68 2.69
C THR A 542 39.61 -10.86 2.60
N PHE A 543 40.44 -10.93 3.62
CA PHE A 543 41.67 -10.13 3.73
C PHE A 543 42.92 -10.97 3.57
N PHE A 544 44.02 -10.31 3.23
CA PHE A 544 45.32 -10.94 3.09
C PHE A 544 45.85 -11.39 4.47
N PRO A 545 46.33 -12.65 4.61
CA PRO A 545 46.86 -13.17 5.88
C PRO A 545 47.90 -12.24 6.52
N GLY A 546 47.72 -11.93 7.79
CA GLY A 546 48.59 -11.03 8.54
C GLY A 546 48.43 -9.53 8.16
N ARG A 547 47.46 -9.19 7.34
CA ARG A 547 47.14 -7.80 6.95
C ARG A 547 45.66 -7.45 7.22
N CYS A 548 45.07 -8.06 8.24
CA CYS A 548 43.73 -7.83 8.73
C CYS A 548 43.74 -7.48 10.21
N ALA A 549 42.93 -6.52 10.59
CA ALA A 549 42.66 -6.19 11.99
C ALA A 549 41.18 -6.05 12.25
N GLU A 550 40.78 -6.46 13.43
CA GLU A 550 39.44 -6.25 13.98
C GLU A 550 39.43 -4.97 14.81
N ILE A 551 38.35 -4.21 14.68
CA ILE A 551 38.15 -2.92 15.34
C ILE A 551 37.32 -3.13 16.57
N PHE A 552 37.85 -2.73 17.73
CA PHE A 552 37.14 -2.78 19.00
C PHE A 552 36.85 -1.37 19.50
N VAL A 553 35.62 -1.16 19.94
CA VAL A 553 35.21 0.05 20.64
C VAL A 553 34.59 -0.34 21.97
N ARG A 554 35.13 0.18 23.04
CA ARG A 554 34.72 -0.15 24.43
C ARG A 554 34.62 -1.66 24.69
N GLY A 555 35.60 -2.40 24.16
CA GLY A 555 35.67 -3.85 24.31
C GLY A 555 34.74 -4.67 23.40
N THR A 556 33.93 -4.01 22.57
CA THR A 556 33.04 -4.67 21.61
C THR A 556 33.62 -4.59 20.21
N SER A 557 33.59 -5.68 19.46
CA SER A 557 33.98 -5.71 18.06
C SER A 557 32.93 -4.99 17.21
N VAL A 558 33.33 -3.96 16.47
CA VAL A 558 32.44 -3.15 15.62
C VAL A 558 32.74 -3.28 14.14
N GLY A 559 33.86 -3.87 13.75
CA GLY A 559 34.21 -3.97 12.33
C GLY A 559 35.59 -4.53 12.05
N ARG A 560 36.01 -4.46 10.77
CA ARG A 560 37.31 -4.94 10.31
C ARG A 560 37.91 -4.00 9.28
N LEU A 561 39.23 -3.97 9.23
CA LEU A 561 39.99 -3.29 8.17
C LEU A 561 41.19 -4.14 7.75
N GLY A 562 41.66 -3.93 6.55
CA GLY A 562 42.84 -4.64 6.06
C GLY A 562 43.06 -4.48 4.56
N VAL A 563 44.10 -5.16 4.10
CA VAL A 563 44.36 -5.35 2.66
C VAL A 563 43.58 -6.56 2.18
N LEU A 564 42.81 -6.39 1.12
CA LEU A 564 41.99 -7.47 0.57
C LEU A 564 42.86 -8.62 0.02
N HIS A 565 42.38 -9.83 0.13
CA HIS A 565 43.05 -11.01 -0.43
C HIS A 565 43.15 -10.89 -1.97
N PRO A 566 44.27 -11.23 -2.59
CA PRO A 566 44.41 -11.18 -4.05
C PRO A 566 43.34 -11.94 -4.82
N ASP A 567 42.88 -13.09 -4.31
CA ASP A 567 41.80 -13.85 -4.93
C ASP A 567 40.48 -13.09 -4.89
N VAL A 568 40.18 -12.37 -3.80
CA VAL A 568 38.99 -11.51 -3.69
C VAL A 568 39.04 -10.41 -4.73
N VAL A 569 40.18 -9.71 -4.81
CA VAL A 569 40.39 -8.64 -5.78
C VAL A 569 40.26 -9.17 -7.21
N ALA A 570 40.82 -10.36 -7.51
CA ALA A 570 40.71 -10.99 -8.82
C ALA A 570 39.28 -11.41 -9.17
N ARG A 571 38.51 -11.94 -8.21
CA ARG A 571 37.09 -12.34 -8.42
C ARG A 571 36.16 -11.15 -8.70
N PHE A 572 36.55 -9.97 -8.26
CA PHE A 572 35.89 -8.72 -8.67
C PHE A 572 36.54 -8.07 -9.89
N GLU A 573 37.41 -8.78 -10.60
CA GLU A 573 38.11 -8.35 -11.83
C GLU A 573 38.95 -7.09 -11.65
N LEU A 574 39.51 -6.90 -10.50
CA LEU A 574 40.36 -5.75 -10.19
C LEU A 574 41.85 -6.13 -10.33
N PRO A 575 42.63 -5.42 -11.18
CA PRO A 575 44.04 -5.77 -11.45
C PRO A 575 45.02 -5.23 -10.40
N MET A 576 44.60 -4.41 -9.46
CA MET A 576 45.48 -3.75 -8.48
C MET A 576 45.01 -4.03 -7.05
N PRO A 577 45.90 -3.90 -6.06
CA PRO A 577 45.55 -4.12 -4.67
C PRO A 577 44.53 -3.10 -4.15
N CYS A 578 43.74 -3.54 -3.19
CA CYS A 578 42.72 -2.74 -2.55
C CYS A 578 42.78 -2.95 -1.03
N SER A 579 42.63 -1.89 -0.27
CA SER A 579 42.41 -1.94 1.18
C SER A 579 40.99 -1.52 1.51
N ALA A 580 40.38 -2.14 2.51
CA ALA A 580 39.01 -1.89 2.90
C ALA A 580 38.84 -1.75 4.42
N LEU A 581 37.85 -0.99 4.80
CA LEU A 581 37.31 -0.83 6.16
C LEU A 581 35.82 -1.05 6.09
N GLU A 582 35.26 -1.86 6.97
CA GLU A 582 33.80 -1.93 7.18
C GLU A 582 33.50 -2.04 8.68
N MET A 583 32.59 -1.21 9.18
CA MET A 583 32.20 -1.17 10.60
C MET A 583 30.72 -0.82 10.78
N ASP A 584 30.17 -1.26 11.92
CA ASP A 584 28.83 -0.90 12.36
C ASP A 584 28.80 0.55 12.88
N VAL A 585 27.77 1.31 12.54
CA VAL A 585 27.56 2.72 12.95
C VAL A 585 26.68 2.83 14.20
N GLU A 586 25.79 1.88 14.40
CA GLU A 586 24.80 1.90 15.49
C GLU A 586 25.41 1.94 16.90
N PRO A 587 26.57 1.31 17.20
CA PRO A 587 27.20 1.37 18.52
C PRO A 587 27.58 2.78 19.01
N PHE A 588 27.64 3.74 18.11
CA PHE A 588 27.99 5.14 18.40
C PHE A 588 26.77 6.03 18.69
N LEU A 589 25.55 5.53 18.52
CA LEU A 589 24.33 6.30 18.76
C LEU A 589 24.09 6.64 20.23
N GLY A 590 24.53 5.80 21.15
CA GLY A 590 24.26 5.95 22.59
C GLY A 590 25.06 7.05 23.30
N HIS A 591 26.01 7.70 22.64
CA HIS A 591 26.84 8.77 23.25
C HIS A 591 26.52 10.17 22.70
N SER A 592 25.87 10.27 21.55
CA SER A 592 25.55 11.55 20.97
C SER A 592 24.12 12.03 21.21
N VAL A 593 23.27 11.23 21.86
CA VAL A 593 21.87 11.59 22.10
C VAL A 593 21.37 11.02 23.43
N GLU A 594 21.96 11.41 24.55
CA GLU A 594 21.14 11.84 25.66
C GLU A 594 20.71 13.31 25.43
N VAL A 595 20.16 13.61 24.31
CA VAL A 595 19.06 14.56 24.30
C VAL A 595 17.93 13.81 24.98
N GLN A 596 17.82 14.02 26.27
CA GLN A 596 16.65 13.67 27.04
C GLN A 596 15.43 14.06 26.23
N LEU A 597 14.81 13.07 25.57
CA LEU A 597 13.39 13.09 25.28
C LEU A 597 12.63 12.95 26.62
N THR A 598 13.02 13.75 27.61
CA THR A 598 12.17 14.09 28.75
C THR A 598 11.30 15.26 28.33
N HIS A 599 10.63 15.14 27.20
CA HIS A 599 9.26 15.56 27.16
C HIS A 599 8.46 14.28 27.44
N ASP A 600 8.25 14.03 28.73
CA ASP A 600 7.02 13.41 29.16
C ASP A 600 5.91 14.15 28.42
N VAL A 601 5.53 13.64 27.26
CA VAL A 601 4.16 13.82 26.77
C VAL A 601 3.36 13.18 27.89
N PRO A 602 2.59 13.93 28.69
CA PRO A 602 1.68 13.28 29.60
C PRO A 602 0.80 12.41 28.72
N THR A 603 1.05 11.13 28.71
CA THR A 603 0.03 10.14 28.36
C THR A 603 -1.10 10.52 29.30
N GLN A 604 -2.13 11.17 28.77
CA GLN A 604 -3.41 11.17 29.42
C GLN A 604 -3.82 9.72 29.50
N GLU A 605 -3.42 9.08 30.60
CA GLU A 605 -4.12 7.91 31.07
C GLU A 605 -5.58 8.29 31.09
N ALA A 606 -6.37 7.56 30.35
CA ALA A 606 -7.81 7.67 30.34
C ALA A 606 -8.27 7.65 31.79
N VAL A 607 -8.69 8.79 32.31
CA VAL A 607 -9.38 8.86 33.59
C VAL A 607 -10.72 8.18 33.36
N ALA A 608 -10.80 6.93 33.80
CA ALA A 608 -12.09 6.25 33.93
C ALA A 608 -13.01 7.13 34.75
N PRO A 609 -14.26 7.32 34.38
CA PRO A 609 -15.23 8.06 35.17
C PRO A 609 -15.52 7.24 36.44
N SER A 610 -14.89 7.59 37.53
CA SER A 610 -15.29 7.08 38.83
C SER A 610 -16.56 7.81 39.27
N SER A 611 -17.67 7.09 39.28
CA SER A 611 -18.89 7.47 39.98
C SER A 611 -18.65 7.51 41.49
N SER A 612 -18.38 8.66 42.06
CA SER A 612 -18.69 8.96 43.44
C SER A 612 -18.76 10.47 43.62
N SER A 613 -19.94 10.94 43.88
CA SER A 613 -20.28 12.28 44.28
C SER A 613 -19.67 12.64 45.65
N SER A 614 -18.59 13.37 45.64
CA SER A 614 -18.21 14.28 46.74
C SER A 614 -17.65 15.54 46.13
N PRO A 615 -17.96 16.72 46.67
CA PRO A 615 -17.50 17.97 46.09
C PRO A 615 -15.98 18.06 46.20
N PRO A 616 -15.29 18.61 45.17
CA PRO A 616 -13.85 18.74 45.22
C PRO A 616 -13.45 19.73 46.33
N PRO A 617 -12.33 19.48 47.00
CA PRO A 617 -11.76 20.43 47.95
C PRO A 617 -11.38 21.72 47.22
N PRO A 618 -11.45 22.89 47.88
CA PRO A 618 -11.17 24.15 47.21
C PRO A 618 -9.74 24.16 46.68
N ALA A 619 -9.63 24.53 45.39
CA ALA A 619 -8.36 24.66 44.68
C ALA A 619 -7.42 25.61 45.46
N SER A 620 -6.24 25.13 45.81
CA SER A 620 -5.21 25.91 46.49
C SER A 620 -4.75 27.02 45.51
N THR A 621 -5.06 28.24 45.86
CA THR A 621 -4.53 29.49 45.28
C THR A 621 -3.02 29.50 45.40
N ARG A 622 -2.28 29.26 44.31
CA ARG A 622 -0.84 29.54 44.25
C ARG A 622 -0.63 30.75 43.34
N THR A 623 -0.28 31.88 43.95
CA THR A 623 0.42 32.97 43.27
C THR A 623 1.83 32.53 43.00
N ALA A 624 2.14 32.19 41.72
CA ALA A 624 3.43 31.64 41.33
C ALA A 624 4.64 32.58 41.58
N PHE A 625 4.42 33.88 41.68
CA PHE A 625 5.49 34.89 41.74
C PHE A 625 5.41 35.82 42.97
N GLY A 626 4.49 35.58 43.88
CA GLY A 626 4.28 36.46 45.02
C GLY A 626 3.72 37.84 44.61
N ASP A 627 4.02 38.91 45.37
CA ASP A 627 3.57 40.30 45.07
C ASP A 627 4.49 40.90 44.00
N VAL A 628 3.97 40.98 42.76
CA VAL A 628 4.66 41.57 41.58
C VAL A 628 4.77 43.07 41.62
N SER A 629 4.23 43.74 42.64
CA SER A 629 4.49 45.14 42.92
C SER A 629 5.75 45.36 43.73
N ALA A 630 6.28 44.31 44.39
CA ALA A 630 7.48 44.32 45.17
C ALA A 630 8.71 43.79 44.41
N ALA A 631 9.88 44.27 44.77
CA ALA A 631 11.15 43.86 44.10
C ALA A 631 11.41 42.34 44.10
N ALA A 632 10.95 41.63 45.11
CA ALA A 632 11.09 40.17 45.21
C ALA A 632 10.22 39.44 44.22
N GLY A 633 8.98 39.86 43.99
CA GLY A 633 8.06 39.30 42.99
C GLY A 633 8.52 39.61 41.57
N LEU A 634 9.01 40.84 41.32
CA LEU A 634 9.60 41.23 40.04
C LEU A 634 10.84 40.40 39.71
N LYS A 635 11.67 40.06 40.70
CA LYS A 635 12.86 39.20 40.53
C LYS A 635 12.46 37.76 40.19
N ALA A 636 11.48 37.22 40.92
CA ALA A 636 10.98 35.87 40.64
C ALA A 636 10.39 35.74 39.24
N LEU A 637 9.68 36.78 38.78
CA LEU A 637 9.12 36.82 37.41
C LEU A 637 10.23 37.01 36.38
N ASP A 638 11.26 37.82 36.63
CA ASP A 638 12.41 38.01 35.74
C ASP A 638 13.18 36.70 35.56
N ASP A 639 13.45 35.97 36.65
CA ASP A 639 14.13 34.69 36.65
C ASP A 639 13.29 33.61 35.89
N PHE A 640 11.98 33.62 36.06
CA PHE A 640 11.08 32.72 35.31
C PHE A 640 11.07 33.03 33.81
N LEU A 641 11.15 34.27 33.40
CA LEU A 641 11.15 34.71 31.99
C LEU A 641 12.53 34.61 31.34
N ALA A 642 13.56 34.15 32.05
CA ALA A 642 14.93 34.00 31.53
C ALA A 642 14.98 33.06 30.30
N ASP A 643 14.24 31.97 30.36
CA ASP A 643 14.14 30.95 29.29
C ASP A 643 12.77 30.88 28.60
N LYS A 644 11.84 31.80 28.96
CA LYS A 644 10.49 31.83 28.45
C LYS A 644 10.12 33.15 27.79
N SER A 645 9.31 33.07 26.75
CA SER A 645 8.79 34.25 26.03
C SER A 645 7.47 34.77 26.62
N TYR A 646 6.67 33.87 27.24
CA TYR A 646 5.37 34.13 27.80
C TYR A 646 5.20 33.45 29.14
N VAL A 647 4.22 33.91 29.93
CA VAL A 647 3.93 33.38 31.25
C VAL A 647 3.32 31.97 31.14
N GLU A 648 2.56 31.71 30.08
CA GLU A 648 1.94 30.44 29.78
C GLU A 648 2.11 30.07 28.30
N GLY A 649 2.65 28.88 28.04
CA GLY A 649 2.79 28.39 26.68
C GLY A 649 3.79 29.16 25.79
N TYR A 650 3.53 29.18 24.48
CA TYR A 650 4.44 29.75 23.47
C TYR A 650 3.88 30.97 22.73
N ALA A 651 2.69 31.43 23.10
CA ALA A 651 2.03 32.59 22.53
C ALA A 651 1.50 33.51 23.65
N ALA A 652 1.41 34.80 23.38
CA ALA A 652 0.81 35.74 24.32
C ALA A 652 -0.65 35.38 24.62
N SER A 653 -1.04 35.44 25.88
CA SER A 653 -2.36 35.04 26.37
C SER A 653 -2.92 36.04 27.40
N GLN A 654 -4.16 35.84 27.85
CA GLN A 654 -4.75 36.61 28.90
C GLN A 654 -4.00 36.51 30.25
N ALA A 655 -3.21 35.44 30.46
CA ALA A 655 -2.30 35.31 31.60
C ALA A 655 -1.19 36.36 31.58
N ASP A 656 -0.62 36.61 30.38
CA ASP A 656 0.38 37.69 30.20
C ASP A 656 -0.21 39.08 30.41
N VAL A 657 -1.44 39.30 29.91
CA VAL A 657 -2.15 40.59 30.10
C VAL A 657 -2.42 40.83 31.58
N ALA A 658 -2.95 39.85 32.29
CA ALA A 658 -3.24 39.96 33.73
C ALA A 658 -2.00 40.31 34.56
N LEU A 659 -0.86 39.68 34.27
CA LEU A 659 0.40 40.00 34.97
C LEU A 659 1.00 41.34 34.51
N PHE A 660 0.86 41.72 33.25
CA PHE A 660 1.28 43.02 32.74
C PHE A 660 0.53 44.17 33.43
N ASP A 661 -0.79 44.03 33.59
CA ASP A 661 -1.62 45.02 34.24
C ASP A 661 -1.40 45.10 35.78
N ALA A 662 -0.92 44.00 36.39
CA ALA A 662 -0.58 43.97 37.82
C ALA A 662 0.78 44.63 38.14
N ILE A 663 1.62 44.91 37.13
CA ILE A 663 2.89 45.61 37.34
C ILE A 663 2.69 47.11 37.23
N PRO A 664 2.83 47.88 38.35
CA PRO A 664 2.39 49.27 38.39
C PRO A 664 3.23 50.24 37.56
N ALA A 665 4.45 49.87 37.18
CA ALA A 665 5.34 50.69 36.37
C ALA A 665 6.30 49.81 35.56
N ALA A 666 6.86 50.34 34.45
CA ALA A 666 7.84 49.61 33.63
C ALA A 666 9.03 49.15 34.48
N PRO A 667 9.43 47.88 34.38
CA PRO A 667 10.53 47.30 35.18
C PRO A 667 11.85 48.06 34.99
N ALA A 668 12.64 48.13 36.07
CA ALA A 668 13.97 48.75 35.99
C ALA A 668 14.95 47.95 35.08
N PRO A 669 15.95 48.58 34.45
CA PRO A 669 16.89 47.93 33.54
C PRO A 669 17.62 46.72 34.12
N GLY A 670 17.66 46.56 35.45
CA GLY A 670 18.24 45.38 36.10
C GLY A 670 17.44 44.10 35.96
N PHE A 671 16.19 44.13 35.54
CA PHE A 671 15.32 43.01 35.27
C PHE A 671 15.19 42.83 33.73
N CYS A 672 16.25 42.34 33.10
CA CYS A 672 16.39 42.36 31.65
C CYS A 672 15.36 41.46 30.93
N HIS A 673 15.01 40.29 31.47
CA HIS A 673 14.05 39.36 30.89
C HIS A 673 12.62 39.87 31.08
N LEU A 674 12.32 40.40 32.24
CA LEU A 674 11.03 41.02 32.55
C LEU A 674 10.81 42.27 31.71
N ALA A 675 11.82 43.13 31.54
CA ALA A 675 11.74 44.33 30.70
C ALA A 675 11.48 43.98 29.22
N ARG A 676 12.13 42.95 28.71
CA ARG A 676 11.90 42.40 27.37
C ARG A 676 10.44 41.97 27.21
N TRP A 677 9.95 41.11 28.12
CA TRP A 677 8.57 40.63 28.10
C TRP A 677 7.55 41.77 28.26
N TYR A 678 7.76 42.67 29.21
CA TYR A 678 6.90 43.82 29.45
C TYR A 678 6.78 44.71 28.20
N ALA A 679 7.89 45.01 27.52
CA ALA A 679 7.90 45.81 26.30
C ALA A 679 7.13 45.06 25.17
N HIS A 680 7.26 43.75 25.11
CA HIS A 680 6.59 42.91 24.11
C HIS A 680 5.08 42.89 24.35
N ILE A 681 4.59 42.62 25.58
CA ILE A 681 3.15 42.64 25.88
C ILE A 681 2.56 44.05 25.71
N LYS A 682 3.34 45.08 26.05
CA LYS A 682 2.93 46.48 25.79
C LYS A 682 2.71 46.76 24.30
N SER A 683 3.46 46.13 23.39
CA SER A 683 3.35 46.37 21.94
C SER A 683 2.04 45.93 21.33
N PHE A 684 1.28 45.04 21.95
CA PHE A 684 -0.05 44.64 21.51
C PHE A 684 -1.14 45.75 21.63
N HIS A 685 -0.84 46.86 22.37
CA HIS A 685 -1.76 47.99 22.50
C HIS A 685 -3.22 47.61 22.76
N GLY A 686 -4.16 48.04 21.90
CA GLY A 686 -5.59 47.75 22.00
C GLY A 686 -6.03 46.37 21.56
N GLU A 687 -5.10 45.50 21.16
CA GLU A 687 -5.38 44.08 20.80
C GLU A 687 -5.21 43.12 21.98
N ARG A 688 -4.79 43.60 23.15
CA ARG A 688 -4.55 42.73 24.33
C ARG A 688 -5.81 42.01 24.78
N ASP A 689 -6.99 42.65 24.67
CA ASP A 689 -8.29 42.05 25.03
C ASP A 689 -8.70 40.90 24.11
N ARG A 690 -8.05 40.75 22.92
CA ARG A 690 -8.32 39.71 21.95
C ARG A 690 -7.35 38.52 22.04
N LEU A 691 -6.41 38.58 22.96
CA LEU A 691 -5.45 37.46 23.15
C LEU A 691 -6.19 36.25 23.72
N PRO A 692 -5.74 35.02 23.39
CA PRO A 692 -6.35 33.76 23.84
C PRO A 692 -6.53 33.71 25.35
N LEU A 693 -7.61 33.10 25.83
CA LEU A 693 -7.87 32.92 27.26
C LEU A 693 -6.74 32.09 27.91
N ALA A 694 -6.39 32.44 29.13
CA ALA A 694 -5.44 31.71 29.93
C ALA A 694 -5.97 30.31 30.25
N LYS A 695 -5.12 29.28 30.13
CA LYS A 695 -5.47 27.89 30.51
C LYS A 695 -5.46 27.70 32.02
N THR A 696 -4.72 28.51 32.73
CA THR A 696 -4.61 28.54 34.19
C THR A 696 -5.18 29.81 34.78
N GLN A 697 -6.05 29.72 35.78
CA GLN A 697 -6.52 30.88 36.52
C GLN A 697 -5.41 31.41 37.44
N PHE A 698 -4.80 32.55 37.07
CA PHE A 698 -3.95 33.33 37.97
C PHE A 698 -4.83 34.20 38.88
N VAL A 699 -4.90 33.91 40.15
CA VAL A 699 -5.60 34.76 41.12
C VAL A 699 -4.65 35.84 41.63
N LEU A 700 -4.94 37.08 41.29
CA LEU A 700 -4.29 38.23 41.90
C LEU A 700 -4.92 38.53 43.28
N PRO A 701 -4.17 38.97 44.32
CA PRO A 701 -4.78 39.40 45.56
C PRO A 701 -5.66 40.64 45.32
N ALA A 702 -6.91 40.54 45.72
CA ALA A 702 -7.91 41.60 45.57
C ALA A 702 -7.49 42.88 46.30
N ALA A 703 -7.42 43.98 45.60
CA ALA A 703 -7.55 45.29 46.22
C ALA A 703 -9.01 45.49 46.68
N ALA A 704 -9.17 45.95 47.90
CA ALA A 704 -10.43 46.03 48.63
C ALA A 704 -11.56 46.70 47.84
N ALA A 705 -12.75 46.14 48.03
CA ALA A 705 -14.01 46.34 47.41
C ALA A 705 -14.61 47.75 47.54
N ALA A 706 -15.38 48.12 46.54
CA ALA A 706 -16.63 48.84 46.74
C ALA A 706 -17.73 47.97 46.09
N GLU A 707 -18.72 47.67 46.89
CA GLU A 707 -19.94 46.96 46.47
C GLU A 707 -20.74 47.83 45.49
N ASP A 708 -21.30 47.17 44.46
CA ASP A 708 -22.67 47.44 44.02
C ASP A 708 -23.23 46.22 43.31
N GLU A 709 -24.31 45.75 43.89
CA GLU A 709 -25.22 44.74 43.34
C GLU A 709 -25.89 45.29 42.07
N ASP A 710 -25.93 44.55 40.99
CA ASP A 710 -27.17 44.40 40.26
C ASP A 710 -27.19 43.12 39.43
N ASN A 711 -28.17 42.39 39.75
CA ASN A 711 -28.68 41.13 39.18
C ASN A 711 -29.18 41.37 37.76
N LEU A 712 -28.76 40.61 36.79
CA LEU A 712 -29.58 40.37 35.59
C LEU A 712 -29.23 39.01 34.93
N ASP A 713 -30.16 38.15 35.17
CA ASP A 713 -30.40 36.89 34.45
C ASP A 713 -30.60 37.16 32.96
N LEU A 714 -29.89 36.42 32.09
CA LEU A 714 -30.23 36.35 30.68
C LEU A 714 -29.76 35.05 30.06
N PHE A 715 -30.60 34.04 30.21
CA PHE A 715 -30.73 33.01 29.19
C PHE A 715 -31.63 33.57 28.08
N GLY A 716 -31.06 33.83 26.95
CA GLY A 716 -31.76 34.23 25.73
C GLY A 716 -31.07 33.67 24.50
N SER A 717 -31.68 32.66 23.92
CA SER A 717 -31.40 32.09 22.62
C SER A 717 -31.42 33.16 21.50
N ASP A 718 -30.30 33.34 20.79
CA ASP A 718 -30.25 33.96 19.47
C ASP A 718 -29.14 33.43 18.61
N ASP A 719 -29.24 32.15 18.21
CA ASP A 719 -28.28 31.51 17.29
C ASP A 719 -28.72 31.50 15.79
N GLU A 720 -29.83 32.17 15.44
CA GLU A 720 -30.30 32.18 14.03
C GLU A 720 -29.96 33.44 13.23
N ALA A 721 -29.56 34.53 13.85
CA ALA A 721 -29.29 35.77 13.14
C ALA A 721 -27.86 35.93 12.61
N GLU A 722 -26.86 35.36 13.27
CA GLU A 722 -25.46 35.41 12.81
C GLU A 722 -25.18 34.51 11.60
N GLY A 723 -25.91 33.40 11.41
CA GLY A 723 -25.77 32.53 10.27
C GLY A 723 -26.20 33.15 8.93
N ALA A 724 -27.16 34.04 8.93
CA ALA A 724 -27.70 34.66 7.70
C ALA A 724 -26.81 35.80 7.17
N GLU A 725 -26.17 36.56 8.06
CA GLU A 725 -25.28 37.65 7.68
C GLU A 725 -23.91 37.12 7.21
N ALA A 726 -23.39 36.06 7.82
CA ALA A 726 -22.19 35.39 7.39
C ALA A 726 -22.37 34.70 6.00
N ARG A 727 -23.55 34.15 5.74
CA ARG A 727 -23.90 33.60 4.42
C ARG A 727 -24.01 34.68 3.36
N ARG A 728 -24.64 35.79 3.65
CA ARG A 728 -24.72 36.95 2.73
C ARG A 728 -23.38 37.59 2.41
N VAL A 729 -22.48 37.71 3.40
CA VAL A 729 -21.09 38.16 3.17
C VAL A 729 -20.28 37.18 2.36
N LYS A 730 -20.50 35.87 2.54
CA LYS A 730 -19.85 34.82 1.77
C LYS A 730 -20.36 34.80 0.32
N GLU A 731 -21.67 34.93 0.10
CA GLU A 731 -22.26 35.04 -1.24
C GLU A 731 -21.83 36.33 -1.96
N GLN A 732 -21.77 37.44 -1.28
CA GLN A 732 -21.26 38.72 -1.87
C GLN A 732 -19.77 38.60 -2.24
N ARG A 733 -18.94 37.94 -1.43
CA ARG A 733 -17.54 37.71 -1.76
C ARG A 733 -17.38 36.75 -2.92
N LEU A 734 -18.18 35.69 -2.98
CA LEU A 734 -18.20 34.73 -4.11
C LEU A 734 -18.69 35.42 -5.40
N ALA A 735 -19.74 36.25 -5.34
CA ALA A 735 -20.22 37.03 -6.48
C ALA A 735 -19.20 38.07 -6.96
N GLN A 736 -18.49 38.73 -6.04
CA GLN A 736 -17.40 39.67 -6.38
C GLN A 736 -16.19 38.95 -6.97
N TYR A 737 -15.89 37.73 -6.48
CA TYR A 737 -14.80 36.88 -7.03
C TYR A 737 -15.16 36.37 -8.42
N ALA A 738 -16.40 35.93 -8.62
CA ALA A 738 -16.91 35.52 -9.92
C ALA A 738 -16.92 36.69 -10.93
N ALA A 739 -17.34 37.86 -10.52
CA ALA A 739 -17.32 39.08 -11.36
C ALA A 739 -15.90 39.58 -11.67
N ARG A 740 -14.92 39.33 -10.81
CA ARG A 740 -13.48 39.57 -11.07
C ARG A 740 -12.89 38.54 -12.01
N LYS A 741 -13.33 37.27 -11.91
CA LYS A 741 -12.86 36.18 -12.75
C LYS A 741 -13.39 36.31 -14.19
N SER A 742 -14.60 36.84 -14.38
CA SER A 742 -15.19 37.07 -15.72
C SER A 742 -14.59 38.25 -16.49
N LYS A 743 -13.77 39.10 -15.83
CA LYS A 743 -13.13 40.29 -16.44
C LYS A 743 -11.64 40.09 -16.77
N LYS A 744 -11.03 38.96 -16.45
CA LYS A 744 -9.67 38.63 -16.93
C LYS A 744 -9.79 37.59 -18.03
N PRO A 745 -9.16 37.79 -19.21
CA PRO A 745 -8.99 36.68 -20.16
C PRO A 745 -8.28 35.58 -19.43
N ALA A 746 -8.78 34.34 -19.57
CA ALA A 746 -8.15 33.15 -19.00
C ALA A 746 -6.69 33.12 -19.52
N PRO A 747 -5.68 32.91 -18.68
CA PRO A 747 -4.34 32.70 -19.17
C PRO A 747 -4.37 31.40 -19.98
N LEU A 748 -3.99 31.46 -21.26
CA LEU A 748 -3.81 30.29 -22.10
C LEU A 748 -2.77 29.39 -21.41
N ALA A 749 -3.21 28.22 -20.98
CA ALA A 749 -2.32 27.22 -20.40
C ALA A 749 -1.43 26.66 -21.54
N LYS A 750 -0.13 26.68 -21.35
CA LYS A 750 0.84 26.18 -22.32
C LYS A 750 1.78 25.20 -21.63
N SER A 751 2.17 24.16 -22.36
CA SER A 751 3.13 23.17 -21.90
C SER A 751 4.32 23.07 -22.84
N SER A 752 5.49 22.86 -22.27
CA SER A 752 6.73 22.55 -23.02
C SER A 752 6.95 21.06 -22.98
N ILE A 753 7.03 20.45 -24.16
CA ILE A 753 7.21 19.01 -24.34
C ILE A 753 8.55 18.77 -25.03
N LEU A 754 9.29 17.77 -24.57
CA LEU A 754 10.50 17.28 -25.20
C LEU A 754 10.22 15.86 -25.70
N LEU A 755 10.30 15.68 -27.02
CA LEU A 755 10.04 14.42 -27.69
C LEU A 755 11.33 13.73 -28.12
N ASP A 756 11.41 12.43 -27.95
CA ASP A 756 12.44 11.54 -28.45
C ASP A 756 11.89 10.73 -29.63
N VAL A 757 12.27 11.09 -30.86
CA VAL A 757 11.86 10.37 -32.07
C VAL A 757 12.96 9.41 -32.48
N LYS A 758 12.68 8.13 -32.52
CA LYS A 758 13.62 7.06 -32.83
C LYS A 758 13.45 6.59 -34.27
N PRO A 759 14.51 6.55 -35.09
CA PRO A 759 14.49 5.93 -36.41
C PRO A 759 14.54 4.39 -36.29
N TRP A 760 14.31 3.69 -37.38
CA TRP A 760 14.38 2.24 -37.47
C TRP A 760 15.82 1.71 -37.37
N ASP A 761 16.76 2.39 -38.02
CA ASP A 761 18.16 1.96 -38.16
C ASP A 761 19.13 3.16 -38.26
N ASP A 762 20.41 2.89 -38.49
CA ASP A 762 21.46 3.87 -38.65
C ASP A 762 21.56 4.43 -40.08
N GLU A 763 20.86 3.84 -41.03
CA GLU A 763 20.80 4.29 -42.43
C GLU A 763 19.73 5.37 -42.68
N THR A 764 18.80 5.54 -41.72
CA THR A 764 17.71 6.54 -41.79
C THR A 764 18.27 7.96 -41.84
N ASP A 765 17.90 8.75 -42.88
CA ASP A 765 18.31 10.16 -42.99
C ASP A 765 17.67 11.03 -41.91
N LEU A 766 18.43 11.30 -40.85
CA LEU A 766 18.01 12.08 -39.69
C LEU A 766 17.66 13.53 -40.03
N ALA A 767 18.25 14.09 -41.10
CA ALA A 767 17.90 15.44 -41.53
C ALA A 767 16.53 15.47 -42.20
N GLN A 768 16.22 14.45 -42.98
CA GLN A 768 14.91 14.26 -43.56
C GLN A 768 13.86 13.96 -42.47
N LEU A 769 14.19 13.12 -41.50
CA LEU A 769 13.34 12.84 -40.33
C LEU A 769 13.00 14.13 -39.57
N GLU A 770 13.98 14.97 -39.28
CA GLU A 770 13.74 16.25 -38.60
C GLU A 770 12.88 17.20 -39.45
N ALA A 771 13.06 17.23 -40.74
CA ALA A 771 12.26 18.06 -41.65
C ALA A 771 10.80 17.60 -41.68
N LEU A 772 10.56 16.28 -41.67
CA LEU A 772 9.20 15.69 -41.60
C LEU A 772 8.52 16.02 -40.28
N VAL A 773 9.22 15.84 -39.15
CA VAL A 773 8.67 16.15 -37.82
C VAL A 773 8.33 17.63 -37.68
N ARG A 774 9.21 18.54 -38.15
CA ARG A 774 8.93 19.98 -38.14
C ARG A 774 7.81 20.38 -39.12
N GLY A 775 7.54 19.54 -40.13
CA GLY A 775 6.44 19.71 -41.09
C GLY A 775 5.06 19.47 -40.45
N VAL A 776 4.99 18.81 -39.32
CA VAL A 776 3.72 18.65 -38.56
C VAL A 776 3.30 20.02 -38.04
N ALA A 777 2.20 20.56 -38.56
CA ALA A 777 1.65 21.86 -38.21
C ALA A 777 0.26 21.66 -37.57
N MET A 778 0.10 22.15 -36.36
CA MET A 778 -1.17 22.17 -35.63
C MET A 778 -1.39 23.56 -35.01
N ASP A 779 -2.66 23.99 -34.92
CA ASP A 779 -2.97 25.26 -34.26
C ASP A 779 -2.63 25.17 -32.78
N GLY A 780 -1.73 26.04 -32.29
CA GLY A 780 -1.23 25.99 -30.92
C GLY A 780 0.07 25.21 -30.73
N LEU A 781 0.70 24.65 -31.78
CA LEU A 781 1.99 23.97 -31.76
C LEU A 781 3.12 24.88 -32.24
N LEU A 782 4.19 24.95 -31.47
CA LEU A 782 5.43 25.65 -31.82
C LEU A 782 6.63 24.74 -31.61
N TRP A 783 7.35 24.41 -32.71
CA TRP A 783 8.58 23.62 -32.64
C TRP A 783 9.76 24.45 -32.09
N GLY A 784 10.47 23.88 -31.15
CA GLY A 784 11.67 24.45 -30.54
C GLY A 784 12.98 23.91 -31.09
N ARG A 785 13.99 23.80 -30.22
CA ARG A 785 15.31 23.27 -30.59
C ARG A 785 15.28 21.75 -30.69
N SER A 786 16.16 21.24 -31.56
CA SER A 786 16.39 19.81 -31.73
C SER A 786 17.87 19.49 -31.52
N GLN A 787 18.15 18.25 -31.16
CA GLN A 787 19.50 17.68 -31.08
C GLN A 787 19.48 16.18 -31.39
N LEU A 788 20.56 15.66 -31.92
CA LEU A 788 20.74 14.24 -32.16
C LEU A 788 21.47 13.60 -30.97
N VAL A 789 20.83 12.66 -30.33
CA VAL A 789 21.34 11.98 -29.12
C VAL A 789 21.66 10.52 -29.47
N PRO A 790 22.88 10.04 -29.24
CA PRO A 790 23.25 8.64 -29.50
C PRO A 790 22.53 7.70 -28.57
N VAL A 791 21.95 6.63 -29.12
CA VAL A 791 21.24 5.58 -28.36
C VAL A 791 22.13 4.36 -28.15
N GLY A 792 22.92 3.98 -29.18
CA GLY A 792 23.80 2.81 -29.16
C GLY A 792 23.95 2.23 -30.57
N TYR A 793 24.97 1.42 -30.82
CA TYR A 793 25.23 0.73 -32.08
C TYR A 793 25.29 1.65 -33.33
N GLY A 794 25.64 2.93 -33.15
CA GLY A 794 25.65 3.91 -34.26
C GLY A 794 24.33 4.67 -34.45
N ILE A 795 23.22 4.17 -33.92
CA ILE A 795 21.89 4.76 -34.03
C ILE A 795 21.78 6.02 -33.18
N LYS A 796 21.21 7.08 -33.73
CA LYS A 796 20.90 8.33 -33.02
C LYS A 796 19.40 8.59 -33.08
N LYS A 797 18.83 9.06 -31.97
CA LYS A 797 17.45 9.56 -31.90
C LYS A 797 17.44 11.07 -32.12
N LEU A 798 16.37 11.56 -32.72
CA LEU A 798 16.09 12.98 -32.79
C LEU A 798 15.36 13.39 -31.50
N GLN A 799 15.98 14.22 -30.69
CA GLN A 799 15.34 14.85 -29.53
C GLN A 799 14.91 16.27 -29.93
N ILE A 800 13.61 16.56 -29.89
CA ILE A 800 13.05 17.82 -30.33
C ILE A 800 12.07 18.39 -29.30
N GLY A 801 12.22 19.66 -28.96
CA GLY A 801 11.30 20.38 -28.06
C GLY A 801 10.17 21.05 -28.82
N CYS A 802 8.99 21.08 -28.22
CA CYS A 802 7.89 21.92 -28.70
C CYS A 802 7.16 22.59 -27.54
N VAL A 803 6.38 23.63 -27.84
CA VAL A 803 5.46 24.29 -26.92
C VAL A 803 4.06 24.14 -27.50
N VAL A 804 3.14 23.67 -26.68
CA VAL A 804 1.75 23.44 -27.08
C VAL A 804 0.78 24.27 -26.22
N GLU A 805 -0.37 24.63 -26.78
CA GLU A 805 -1.50 25.14 -26.03
C GLU A 805 -2.33 23.93 -25.56
N ASP A 806 -2.43 23.76 -24.23
CA ASP A 806 -2.99 22.55 -23.61
C ASP A 806 -4.42 22.23 -24.08
N ASP A 807 -5.21 23.25 -24.36
CA ASP A 807 -6.60 23.11 -24.81
C ASP A 807 -6.74 22.72 -26.30
N LYS A 808 -5.64 22.74 -27.08
CA LYS A 808 -5.67 22.51 -28.53
C LYS A 808 -4.86 21.31 -29.00
N VAL A 809 -3.74 21.04 -28.36
CA VAL A 809 -2.79 20.01 -28.81
C VAL A 809 -2.44 19.07 -27.66
N GLY A 810 -2.97 17.84 -27.73
CA GLY A 810 -2.60 16.75 -26.81
C GLY A 810 -1.34 16.03 -27.25
N THR A 811 -0.65 15.38 -26.31
CA THR A 811 0.53 14.54 -26.57
C THR A 811 0.21 13.43 -27.56
N ASP A 812 -0.95 12.79 -27.42
CA ASP A 812 -1.38 11.67 -28.25
C ASP A 812 -1.53 12.07 -29.71
N LEU A 813 -2.04 13.27 -29.98
CA LEU A 813 -2.17 13.81 -31.34
C LEU A 813 -0.79 14.08 -31.99
N LEU A 814 0.19 14.49 -31.18
CA LEU A 814 1.56 14.69 -31.64
C LEU A 814 2.25 13.36 -31.95
N GLU A 815 2.10 12.39 -31.08
CA GLU A 815 2.64 11.04 -31.25
C GLU A 815 2.03 10.37 -32.48
N GLU A 816 0.73 10.47 -32.68
CA GLU A 816 0.04 9.92 -33.85
C GLU A 816 0.50 10.59 -35.16
N ALA A 817 0.62 11.92 -35.14
CA ALA A 817 1.07 12.66 -36.32
C ALA A 817 2.53 12.38 -36.71
N ILE A 818 3.40 12.12 -35.74
CA ILE A 818 4.82 11.82 -36.00
C ILE A 818 5.00 10.35 -36.37
N THR A 819 4.28 9.42 -35.72
CA THR A 819 4.33 7.99 -36.04
C THR A 819 3.69 7.67 -37.40
N ALA A 820 2.88 8.56 -37.95
CA ALA A 820 2.39 8.44 -39.32
C ALA A 820 3.50 8.39 -40.39
N PHE A 821 4.73 8.88 -40.06
CA PHE A 821 5.89 8.74 -40.95
C PHE A 821 6.57 7.36 -40.77
N SER A 822 5.79 6.30 -40.94
CA SER A 822 6.17 4.91 -40.70
C SER A 822 7.48 4.44 -41.36
N ASP A 823 7.88 5.06 -42.46
CA ASP A 823 9.11 4.71 -43.19
C ASP A 823 10.38 5.26 -42.52
N HIS A 824 10.24 6.23 -41.62
CA HIS A 824 11.37 6.91 -40.97
C HIS A 824 11.33 6.83 -39.44
N VAL A 825 10.16 6.63 -38.84
CA VAL A 825 9.93 6.67 -37.40
C VAL A 825 9.56 5.29 -36.87
N GLN A 826 10.36 4.76 -35.95
CA GLN A 826 10.09 3.54 -35.24
C GLN A 826 9.15 3.78 -34.04
N SER A 827 9.48 4.78 -33.20
CA SER A 827 8.69 5.17 -32.04
C SER A 827 8.94 6.62 -31.65
N VAL A 828 7.97 7.20 -30.95
CA VAL A 828 8.07 8.53 -30.33
C VAL A 828 7.82 8.35 -28.84
N ASP A 829 8.67 8.95 -28.02
CA ASP A 829 8.53 8.94 -26.57
C ASP A 829 8.56 10.39 -26.03
N VAL A 830 7.73 10.67 -25.03
CA VAL A 830 7.78 11.96 -24.31
C VAL A 830 8.90 11.91 -23.27
N ALA A 831 10.01 12.59 -23.56
CA ALA A 831 11.17 12.65 -22.67
C ALA A 831 10.97 13.59 -21.48
N SER A 832 10.18 14.67 -21.65
CA SER A 832 9.86 15.63 -20.60
C SER A 832 8.58 16.40 -20.93
N PHE A 833 7.76 16.65 -19.92
CA PHE A 833 6.54 17.44 -20.01
C PHE A 833 6.49 18.45 -18.85
N ASN A 834 6.53 19.73 -19.17
CA ASN A 834 6.53 20.79 -18.17
C ASN A 834 5.47 21.85 -18.51
N LYS A 835 4.59 22.13 -17.57
CA LYS A 835 3.61 23.21 -17.70
C LYS A 835 4.29 24.57 -17.53
N ILE A 836 4.03 25.53 -18.46
CA ILE A 836 4.63 26.87 -18.50
C ILE A 836 3.62 27.90 -17.97
#